data_c3688b5962a0e60c339ee82de9c6b2f7
#
_entry.id   c3688b5962a0e60c339ee82de9c6b2f7
#
_cell.length_a   1.000
_cell.length_b   1.000
_cell.length_c   1.000
_cell.angle_alpha   90.00
_cell.angle_beta   90.00
_cell.angle_gamma   90.00
#
_symmetry.space_group_name_H-M   'P 1'
#
loop_
_entity.id
_entity.type
_entity.pdbx_description
1 polymer ?
#
loop_
_entity_poly.entity_id
_entity_poly.type
_entity_poly.pdbx_seq_one_letter_code
_entity_poly.pdbx_strand_id
1 'polypeptide(L)'
;MKIIKPQRLSLLTRTYEYEGKFYLAANIMTFFSFGQPQRFLAEQSMWKFVAEELGKDAVLDMGLPKQRGEFLIHGKCFAPKGRTVTQTAVRAKVAGLEKSLAVTGNRVWKNRGVISVASEPEPFSSMDLNYANAFGGEGFADNPVGKGMPPKNNALPHFLPNIDSPHQPVVFLDDRPHPASFAPLDFTWPQRFSKAGTHDEAWLQTRFPGFAADMDWSIFNTAQSDQILPAYFAGAEAFEVQGMHPEKPTVRGTLPGCAMRCFVTEKSDPRMVLRDVPTRAETLVLFPGAERAVLIFRGVTEITTDDGADIAHILIGSEDINAAKPIAHYQTVLHQRLDRKDGAIACLIDEPLLHAMPDSTSGGDASDADAMEILVRPKDLLRKNLLRKSKQMLADVKVSLQKTREELIVTCAAAGLPAPDLTAIDKALAQTIPPDPPAPRLEELPALRKKLEKMLADGKAEALVKQAEAEATLQQTCAEQKLDYDKLVADARRESAGPPKPIAQKTLDQMRATANQLQAQGHPSAELDARLADAKLYDQLSQADVAVMSAYRQFVHVYPPIGSLEGEAAQVIRQGVLVDMERGEKFTGCDFSGADFSGLKLAGCDFSSALMEGVNFSMADLTGCNFSKAVLARAIFTNATLSKANFTGANLGFCLLAGVDASEANFSGARLAGADLTGANFRGVDLTMADLMGAKLVRADFSGANAAEVKFIEVNLLPNEASAADMEGPPELPMHAIKFVGAKLTKAVFLNCRMDGADFTEACLDKATFLTVVGSQINFSRASLKGFCVVKDSQLQRANFSGADMEKANFRGTDLHLSVFKNANLSNCDLSECVLTSADFKLAAATNIQLVKANLMGADFSGANLQQANLQKANMVGTLFWECNLFMADFLRCKYDGTTVFEGANRGKTLLRKSV
;
A
#
# COMPACT_ATOMS: atom_id res chain seq x y z
N MET A 1 1.66 14.32 -14.99
CA MET A 1 0.24 14.69 -14.69
C MET A 1 -0.17 14.06 -13.34
N LYS A 2 -0.69 14.86 -12.38
CA LYS A 2 -1.22 14.37 -11.09
C LYS A 2 -2.75 14.27 -11.18
N ILE A 3 -3.31 13.13 -10.76
CA ILE A 3 -4.75 12.89 -10.77
C ILE A 3 -5.35 13.29 -9.42
N ILE A 4 -6.41 14.11 -9.45
CA ILE A 4 -7.14 14.60 -8.28
C ILE A 4 -8.62 14.23 -8.47
N LYS A 5 -9.11 13.29 -7.68
CA LYS A 5 -10.44 12.72 -7.84
C LYS A 5 -11.02 12.22 -6.51
N PRO A 6 -12.34 12.06 -6.38
CA PRO A 6 -12.93 11.34 -5.25
C PRO A 6 -12.66 9.82 -5.37
N GLN A 7 -12.78 9.08 -4.27
CA GLN A 7 -12.54 7.64 -4.24
C GLN A 7 -13.64 6.82 -4.94
N ARG A 8 -14.80 7.44 -5.15
CA ARG A 8 -15.98 6.81 -5.79
C ARG A 8 -16.05 7.04 -7.29
N LEU A 9 -15.10 7.75 -7.89
CA LEU A 9 -14.97 7.89 -9.34
C LEU A 9 -13.68 7.23 -9.82
N SER A 10 -13.77 6.50 -10.92
CA SER A 10 -12.59 6.01 -11.62
C SER A 10 -12.22 6.96 -12.76
N LEU A 11 -10.94 7.12 -12.99
CA LEU A 11 -10.41 7.91 -14.13
C LEU A 11 -9.35 7.11 -14.86
N LEU A 12 -9.58 6.88 -16.14
CA LEU A 12 -8.57 6.40 -17.08
C LEU A 12 -8.30 7.49 -18.11
N THR A 13 -7.05 7.78 -18.39
CA THR A 13 -6.64 8.75 -19.40
C THR A 13 -5.99 8.05 -20.57
N ARG A 14 -6.27 8.52 -21.79
CA ARG A 14 -5.62 8.05 -23.00
C ARG A 14 -5.29 9.23 -23.90
N THR A 15 -4.05 9.29 -24.38
CA THR A 15 -3.65 10.26 -25.39
C THR A 15 -3.72 9.63 -26.78
N TYR A 16 -4.02 10.44 -27.79
CA TYR A 16 -4.02 10.02 -29.18
C TYR A 16 -3.68 11.19 -30.12
N GLU A 17 -3.19 10.84 -31.30
CA GLU A 17 -2.88 11.80 -32.37
C GLU A 17 -3.93 11.68 -33.50
N TYR A 18 -4.48 12.82 -33.90
CA TYR A 18 -5.39 12.91 -35.02
C TYR A 18 -5.15 14.24 -35.78
N GLU A 19 -5.01 14.17 -37.11
CA GLU A 19 -4.72 15.32 -37.97
C GLU A 19 -3.51 16.16 -37.53
N GLY A 20 -2.48 15.51 -36.98
CA GLY A 20 -1.26 16.19 -36.53
C GLY A 20 -1.38 16.92 -35.20
N LYS A 21 -2.51 16.79 -34.51
CA LYS A 21 -2.75 17.33 -33.17
C LYS A 21 -2.83 16.22 -32.14
N PHE A 22 -2.45 16.57 -30.90
CA PHE A 22 -2.54 15.62 -29.79
C PHE A 22 -3.74 15.93 -28.90
N TYR A 23 -4.36 14.87 -28.43
CA TYR A 23 -5.56 14.97 -27.59
C TYR A 23 -5.41 14.08 -26.37
N LEU A 24 -5.99 14.53 -25.25
CA LEU A 24 -6.17 13.78 -24.02
C LEU A 24 -7.64 13.44 -23.85
N ALA A 25 -7.98 12.16 -23.85
CA ALA A 25 -9.29 11.64 -23.50
C ALA A 25 -9.29 11.27 -22.00
N ALA A 26 -10.17 11.89 -21.22
CA ALA A 26 -10.44 11.59 -19.83
C ALA A 26 -11.70 10.72 -19.73
N ASN A 27 -11.56 9.48 -19.25
CA ASN A 27 -12.64 8.51 -19.13
C ASN A 27 -13.03 8.40 -17.67
N ILE A 28 -14.15 9.00 -17.30
CA ILE A 28 -14.66 9.03 -15.91
C ILE A 28 -15.74 7.96 -15.81
N MET A 29 -15.54 7.01 -14.88
CA MET A 29 -16.47 5.89 -14.70
C MET A 29 -17.14 5.99 -13.33
N THR A 30 -18.46 5.78 -13.32
CA THR A 30 -19.26 5.68 -12.11
C THR A 30 -19.78 4.26 -11.95
N PHE A 31 -19.80 3.75 -10.74
CA PHE A 31 -20.32 2.44 -10.40
C PHE A 31 -21.46 2.57 -9.39
N PHE A 32 -22.65 2.02 -9.69
CA PHE A 32 -23.83 2.20 -8.85
C PHE A 32 -24.76 0.98 -8.93
N SER A 33 -25.65 0.86 -7.93
CA SER A 33 -26.72 -0.15 -7.93
C SER A 33 -28.00 0.38 -8.58
N PHE A 34 -28.81 -0.52 -9.19
CA PHE A 34 -30.07 -0.14 -9.82
C PHE A 34 -31.06 0.53 -8.87
N GLY A 35 -31.08 0.08 -7.61
CA GLY A 35 -32.01 0.62 -6.59
C GLY A 35 -31.56 1.96 -5.99
N GLN A 36 -30.29 2.34 -6.09
CA GLN A 36 -29.74 3.58 -5.55
C GLN A 36 -28.76 4.22 -6.52
N PRO A 37 -29.20 4.69 -7.69
CA PRO A 37 -28.31 5.16 -8.74
C PRO A 37 -27.51 6.40 -8.36
N GLN A 38 -28.03 7.25 -7.46
CA GLN A 38 -27.37 8.47 -7.00
C GLN A 38 -26.22 8.19 -6.00
N ARG A 39 -26.11 6.96 -5.47
CA ARG A 39 -25.06 6.55 -4.55
C ARG A 39 -23.97 5.77 -5.30
N PHE A 40 -22.85 6.43 -5.54
CA PHE A 40 -21.70 5.77 -6.19
C PHE A 40 -20.98 4.85 -5.21
N LEU A 41 -20.62 3.69 -5.70
CA LEU A 41 -19.79 2.69 -5.03
C LEU A 41 -18.30 3.02 -5.23
N ALA A 42 -17.43 2.48 -4.39
CA ALA A 42 -16.01 2.75 -4.45
C ALA A 42 -15.36 2.21 -5.76
N GLU A 43 -14.37 2.94 -6.29
CA GLU A 43 -13.62 2.52 -7.48
C GLU A 43 -13.00 1.13 -7.34
N GLN A 44 -12.43 0.81 -6.18
CA GLN A 44 -11.82 -0.50 -5.94
C GLN A 44 -12.83 -1.64 -6.04
N SER A 45 -14.05 -1.43 -5.53
CA SER A 45 -15.16 -2.40 -5.64
C SER A 45 -15.58 -2.58 -7.09
N MET A 46 -15.59 -1.48 -7.89
CA MET A 46 -15.90 -1.55 -9.33
C MET A 46 -14.91 -2.44 -10.08
N TRP A 47 -13.60 -2.20 -9.92
CA TRP A 47 -12.59 -2.95 -10.65
C TRP A 47 -12.54 -4.43 -10.23
N LYS A 48 -12.74 -4.71 -8.94
CA LYS A 48 -12.87 -6.09 -8.45
C LYS A 48 -14.07 -6.78 -9.10
N PHE A 49 -15.24 -6.15 -9.05
CA PHE A 49 -16.47 -6.66 -9.64
C PHE A 49 -16.35 -6.88 -11.16
N VAL A 50 -15.83 -5.89 -11.90
CA VAL A 50 -15.64 -6.00 -13.36
C VAL A 50 -14.69 -7.15 -13.72
N ALA A 51 -13.60 -7.35 -12.95
CA ALA A 51 -12.68 -8.47 -13.19
C ALA A 51 -13.31 -9.83 -12.89
N GLU A 52 -14.22 -9.93 -11.93
CA GLU A 52 -14.98 -11.15 -11.61
C GLU A 52 -16.00 -11.47 -12.71
N GLU A 53 -16.71 -10.46 -13.24
CA GLU A 53 -17.76 -10.65 -14.27
C GLU A 53 -17.21 -10.84 -15.69
N LEU A 54 -16.18 -10.10 -16.08
CA LEU A 54 -15.65 -10.08 -17.45
C LEU A 54 -14.36 -10.88 -17.64
N GLY A 55 -13.69 -11.26 -16.56
CA GLY A 55 -12.35 -11.85 -16.58
C GLY A 55 -11.24 -10.80 -16.40
N LYS A 56 -10.07 -11.23 -15.93
CA LYS A 56 -8.95 -10.34 -15.55
C LYS A 56 -8.36 -9.54 -16.73
N ASP A 57 -8.43 -10.10 -17.93
CA ASP A 57 -7.85 -9.50 -19.14
C ASP A 57 -8.90 -8.76 -19.99
N ALA A 58 -10.14 -8.67 -19.53
CA ALA A 58 -11.21 -8.01 -20.25
C ALA A 58 -11.09 -6.49 -20.22
N VAL A 59 -11.30 -5.84 -21.35
CA VAL A 59 -11.30 -4.39 -21.50
C VAL A 59 -12.75 -3.89 -21.47
N LEU A 60 -13.09 -3.09 -20.46
CA LEU A 60 -14.44 -2.52 -20.31
C LEU A 60 -14.75 -1.48 -21.40
N ASP A 61 -13.75 -0.64 -21.74
CA ASP A 61 -13.84 0.38 -22.80
C ASP A 61 -12.45 0.72 -23.34
N MET A 62 -12.34 1.04 -24.63
CA MET A 62 -11.07 1.37 -25.28
C MET A 62 -10.50 2.75 -24.87
N GLY A 63 -11.27 3.58 -24.19
CA GLY A 63 -10.83 4.90 -23.73
C GLY A 63 -10.75 5.96 -24.83
N LEU A 64 -11.35 5.75 -25.99
CA LEU A 64 -11.39 6.68 -27.14
C LEU A 64 -12.80 7.23 -27.35
N PRO A 65 -12.94 8.49 -27.85
CA PRO A 65 -14.24 9.13 -27.98
C PRO A 65 -15.16 8.39 -28.96
N LYS A 66 -16.43 8.30 -28.60
CA LYS A 66 -17.49 7.70 -29.41
C LYS A 66 -18.33 8.78 -30.08
N GLN A 67 -18.87 8.48 -31.26
CA GLN A 67 -19.74 9.42 -31.96
C GLN A 67 -21.11 9.58 -31.30
N ARG A 68 -21.59 8.51 -30.65
CA ARG A 68 -22.94 8.41 -30.05
C ARG A 68 -22.90 7.61 -28.76
N GLY A 69 -23.92 7.81 -27.93
CA GLY A 69 -24.15 6.98 -26.75
C GLY A 69 -24.48 5.53 -27.13
N GLU A 70 -24.09 4.59 -26.29
CA GLU A 70 -24.41 3.17 -26.47
C GLU A 70 -24.64 2.47 -25.15
N PHE A 71 -25.38 1.36 -25.17
CA PHE A 71 -25.49 0.49 -24.00
C PHE A 71 -25.06 -0.93 -24.33
N LEU A 72 -24.45 -1.57 -23.33
CA LEU A 72 -24.02 -2.96 -23.34
C LEU A 72 -24.63 -3.68 -22.14
N ILE A 73 -24.88 -5.00 -22.28
CA ILE A 73 -25.34 -5.81 -21.16
C ILE A 73 -24.47 -7.06 -21.06
N HIS A 74 -23.90 -7.27 -19.89
CA HIS A 74 -23.21 -8.50 -19.53
C HIS A 74 -24.08 -9.32 -18.58
N GLY A 75 -24.28 -10.59 -18.91
CA GLY A 75 -25.07 -11.46 -18.07
C GLY A 75 -25.60 -12.70 -18.78
N LYS A 76 -26.51 -13.36 -18.10
CA LYS A 76 -27.17 -14.61 -18.55
C LYS A 76 -28.66 -14.41 -18.69
N CYS A 77 -29.27 -15.16 -19.60
CA CYS A 77 -30.69 -15.44 -19.55
C CYS A 77 -30.95 -16.45 -18.40
N PHE A 78 -32.03 -16.26 -17.65
CA PHE A 78 -32.47 -17.19 -16.63
C PHE A 78 -33.87 -17.71 -16.93
N ALA A 79 -34.07 -18.99 -16.71
CA ALA A 79 -35.39 -19.62 -16.87
C ALA A 79 -36.36 -19.11 -15.77
N PRO A 80 -37.63 -18.83 -16.11
CA PRO A 80 -38.57 -18.28 -15.13
C PRO A 80 -38.76 -19.19 -13.92
N LYS A 81 -38.72 -18.61 -12.71
CA LYS A 81 -38.97 -19.30 -11.44
C LYS A 81 -38.03 -20.51 -11.18
N GLY A 82 -36.78 -20.48 -11.68
CA GLY A 82 -35.81 -21.55 -11.49
C GLY A 82 -36.15 -22.91 -12.15
N ARG A 83 -37.17 -22.97 -13.00
CA ARG A 83 -37.53 -24.18 -13.75
C ARG A 83 -36.76 -24.22 -15.05
N THR A 84 -36.41 -25.41 -15.54
CA THR A 84 -35.85 -25.59 -16.88
C THR A 84 -36.85 -25.28 -17.95
N VAL A 85 -36.42 -24.59 -19.00
CA VAL A 85 -37.19 -24.28 -20.18
C VAL A 85 -36.42 -24.69 -21.44
N THR A 86 -37.10 -24.97 -22.54
CA THR A 86 -36.46 -25.25 -23.82
C THR A 86 -36.26 -23.99 -24.66
N GLN A 87 -37.09 -22.97 -24.41
CA GLN A 87 -37.04 -21.67 -25.10
C GLN A 87 -37.57 -20.56 -24.19
N THR A 88 -36.98 -19.37 -24.28
CA THR A 88 -37.45 -18.16 -23.62
C THR A 88 -37.00 -16.93 -24.41
N ALA A 89 -37.31 -15.72 -23.92
CA ALA A 89 -36.84 -14.48 -24.50
C ALA A 89 -36.28 -13.55 -23.42
N VAL A 90 -35.33 -12.73 -23.77
CA VAL A 90 -34.82 -11.63 -22.97
C VAL A 90 -35.05 -10.30 -23.66
N ARG A 91 -35.23 -9.25 -22.89
CA ARG A 91 -35.54 -7.92 -23.43
C ARG A 91 -34.82 -6.85 -22.61
N ALA A 92 -34.28 -5.84 -23.27
CA ALA A 92 -33.75 -4.63 -22.66
C ALA A 92 -34.37 -3.39 -23.32
N LYS A 93 -34.79 -2.44 -22.49
CA LYS A 93 -35.22 -1.11 -22.90
C LYS A 93 -34.37 -0.07 -22.20
N VAL A 94 -33.64 0.75 -22.96
CA VAL A 94 -32.68 1.76 -22.42
C VAL A 94 -32.84 3.05 -23.22
N ALA A 95 -33.10 4.17 -22.55
CA ALA A 95 -33.20 5.50 -23.17
C ALA A 95 -34.11 5.51 -24.43
N GLY A 96 -35.21 4.75 -24.43
CA GLY A 96 -36.16 4.66 -25.55
C GLY A 96 -35.83 3.61 -26.60
N LEU A 97 -34.62 3.07 -26.67
CA LEU A 97 -34.27 1.92 -27.50
C LEU A 97 -34.75 0.63 -26.87
N GLU A 98 -35.18 -0.33 -27.70
CA GLU A 98 -35.64 -1.63 -27.26
C GLU A 98 -35.00 -2.74 -28.09
N LYS A 99 -34.41 -3.74 -27.45
CA LYS A 99 -33.81 -4.92 -28.05
C LYS A 99 -34.30 -6.17 -27.34
N SER A 100 -34.70 -7.18 -28.15
CA SER A 100 -35.11 -8.49 -27.66
C SER A 100 -34.31 -9.59 -28.33
N LEU A 101 -34.00 -10.65 -27.60
CA LEU A 101 -33.35 -11.85 -28.11
C LEU A 101 -34.18 -13.08 -27.76
N ALA A 102 -34.34 -13.99 -28.71
CA ALA A 102 -34.84 -15.33 -28.47
C ALA A 102 -33.71 -16.23 -27.98
N VAL A 103 -33.96 -16.96 -26.89
CA VAL A 103 -32.96 -17.88 -26.29
C VAL A 103 -33.52 -19.29 -26.32
N THR A 104 -32.86 -20.20 -27.02
CA THR A 104 -33.25 -21.58 -27.23
C THR A 104 -32.16 -22.52 -26.74
N GLY A 105 -32.52 -23.63 -26.10
CA GLY A 105 -31.61 -24.67 -25.67
C GLY A 105 -30.77 -25.27 -26.79
N ASN A 106 -29.79 -26.09 -26.49
CA ASN A 106 -28.96 -26.68 -27.53
C ASN A 106 -29.77 -27.49 -28.55
N ARG A 107 -29.47 -27.27 -29.81
CA ARG A 107 -30.05 -27.95 -30.94
C ARG A 107 -28.98 -28.37 -31.94
N VAL A 108 -29.21 -29.45 -32.65
CA VAL A 108 -28.35 -29.93 -33.75
C VAL A 108 -29.16 -30.17 -35.01
N TRP A 109 -28.56 -29.98 -36.16
CA TRP A 109 -29.15 -30.39 -37.43
C TRP A 109 -29.15 -31.91 -37.54
N LYS A 110 -30.32 -32.49 -37.84
CA LYS A 110 -30.51 -33.92 -38.08
C LYS A 110 -30.91 -34.11 -39.53
N ASN A 111 -30.22 -34.97 -40.28
CA ASN A 111 -30.57 -35.32 -41.64
C ASN A 111 -31.76 -36.28 -41.67
N ARG A 112 -32.82 -35.90 -42.37
CA ARG A 112 -33.97 -36.75 -42.65
C ARG A 112 -34.10 -36.92 -44.16
N GLY A 113 -33.26 -37.76 -44.74
CA GLY A 113 -33.22 -37.96 -46.19
C GLY A 113 -32.61 -36.75 -46.89
N VAL A 114 -33.42 -36.01 -47.68
CA VAL A 114 -32.98 -34.87 -48.52
C VAL A 114 -33.02 -33.55 -47.76
N ILE A 115 -33.66 -33.50 -46.57
CA ILE A 115 -33.81 -32.29 -45.80
C ILE A 115 -33.15 -32.42 -44.42
N SER A 116 -32.50 -31.30 -43.95
CA SER A 116 -31.99 -31.15 -42.57
C SER A 116 -33.04 -30.48 -41.71
N VAL A 117 -33.32 -31.07 -40.56
CA VAL A 117 -34.30 -30.57 -39.58
C VAL A 117 -33.62 -30.34 -38.26
N ALA A 118 -33.93 -29.24 -37.57
CA ALA A 118 -33.44 -28.97 -36.22
C ALA A 118 -33.95 -30.04 -35.22
N SER A 119 -33.11 -30.48 -34.31
CA SER A 119 -33.53 -31.31 -33.17
C SER A 119 -34.44 -30.52 -32.22
N GLU A 120 -35.22 -31.27 -31.40
CA GLU A 120 -35.86 -30.62 -30.25
C GLU A 120 -34.81 -29.96 -29.37
N PRO A 121 -35.10 -28.76 -28.82
CA PRO A 121 -34.16 -28.04 -27.96
C PRO A 121 -34.01 -28.73 -26.58
N GLU A 122 -32.79 -28.79 -26.11
CA GLU A 122 -32.49 -29.29 -24.77
C GLU A 122 -32.98 -28.31 -23.67
N PRO A 123 -33.50 -28.80 -22.53
CA PRO A 123 -33.87 -27.93 -21.43
C PRO A 123 -32.63 -27.23 -20.80
N PHE A 124 -32.77 -25.96 -20.44
CA PHE A 124 -31.73 -25.18 -19.77
C PHE A 124 -32.32 -24.33 -18.64
N SER A 125 -31.49 -24.03 -17.61
CA SER A 125 -31.87 -23.14 -16.51
C SER A 125 -31.27 -21.74 -16.68
N SER A 126 -30.11 -21.64 -17.31
CA SER A 126 -29.47 -20.38 -17.68
C SER A 126 -28.65 -20.49 -18.96
N MET A 127 -28.43 -19.36 -19.64
CA MET A 127 -27.67 -19.28 -20.89
C MET A 127 -26.90 -17.97 -20.96
N ASP A 128 -25.59 -18.01 -21.25
CA ASP A 128 -24.78 -16.82 -21.44
C ASP A 128 -25.20 -16.05 -22.70
N LEU A 129 -25.42 -14.74 -22.58
CA LEU A 129 -25.85 -13.85 -23.65
C LEU A 129 -24.67 -13.24 -24.41
N ASN A 130 -23.75 -14.07 -24.86
CA ASN A 130 -22.54 -13.68 -25.58
C ASN A 130 -22.50 -14.21 -27.02
N TYR A 131 -21.55 -13.74 -27.82
CA TYR A 131 -21.38 -14.12 -29.21
C TYR A 131 -21.03 -15.60 -29.42
N ALA A 132 -20.49 -16.31 -28.43
CA ALA A 132 -20.23 -17.74 -28.53
C ALA A 132 -21.53 -18.57 -28.68
N ASN A 133 -22.66 -18.05 -28.21
CA ASN A 133 -23.98 -18.67 -28.32
C ASN A 133 -24.84 -18.09 -29.44
N ALA A 134 -24.39 -17.04 -30.13
CA ALA A 134 -25.06 -16.45 -31.29
C ALA A 134 -24.63 -17.13 -32.59
N PHE A 135 -25.35 -16.83 -33.69
CA PHE A 135 -25.00 -17.35 -35.03
C PHE A 135 -23.57 -16.96 -35.42
N GLY A 136 -22.79 -17.92 -35.91
CA GLY A 136 -21.41 -17.75 -36.33
C GLY A 136 -20.65 -19.06 -36.38
N GLY A 137 -19.35 -18.99 -36.32
CA GLY A 137 -18.44 -20.13 -36.32
C GLY A 137 -17.27 -19.96 -37.27
N GLU A 138 -16.42 -20.96 -37.35
CA GLU A 138 -15.20 -20.91 -38.16
C GLU A 138 -15.55 -20.60 -39.66
N GLY A 139 -14.88 -19.56 -40.19
CA GLY A 139 -15.12 -19.08 -41.57
C GLY A 139 -16.21 -18.02 -41.69
N PHE A 140 -16.90 -17.66 -40.61
CA PHE A 140 -17.89 -16.58 -40.62
C PHE A 140 -17.25 -15.34 -39.93
N ALA A 141 -16.76 -14.40 -40.73
CA ALA A 141 -15.97 -13.28 -40.27
C ALA A 141 -16.71 -12.37 -39.29
N ASP A 142 -18.04 -12.24 -39.39
CA ASP A 142 -18.87 -11.39 -38.53
C ASP A 142 -19.01 -11.92 -37.09
N ASN A 143 -18.80 -13.22 -36.88
CA ASN A 143 -18.73 -13.85 -35.54
C ASN A 143 -18.00 -15.20 -35.66
N PRO A 144 -16.65 -15.20 -35.60
CA PRO A 144 -15.88 -16.44 -35.78
C PRO A 144 -15.96 -17.39 -34.56
N VAL A 145 -16.44 -16.89 -33.40
CA VAL A 145 -16.55 -17.67 -32.16
C VAL A 145 -17.95 -18.27 -31.94
N GLY A 146 -18.91 -17.99 -32.82
CA GLY A 146 -20.30 -18.40 -32.67
C GLY A 146 -20.59 -19.85 -33.02
N LYS A 147 -21.90 -20.18 -33.13
CA LYS A 147 -22.44 -21.49 -33.50
C LYS A 147 -23.37 -21.32 -34.70
N GLY A 148 -23.50 -22.35 -35.55
CA GLY A 148 -24.47 -22.35 -36.67
C GLY A 148 -23.82 -22.49 -38.02
N MET A 149 -22.56 -22.10 -38.19
CA MET A 149 -21.84 -22.40 -39.44
C MET A 149 -21.55 -23.92 -39.55
N PRO A 150 -21.59 -24.48 -40.75
CA PRO A 150 -21.18 -25.87 -40.96
C PRO A 150 -19.74 -26.07 -40.54
N PRO A 151 -19.44 -27.11 -39.73
CA PRO A 151 -18.07 -27.39 -39.34
C PRO A 151 -17.22 -27.78 -40.55
N LYS A 152 -15.94 -27.38 -40.58
CA LYS A 152 -14.98 -27.89 -41.58
C LYS A 152 -14.97 -29.40 -41.58
N ASN A 153 -14.98 -30.01 -42.75
CA ASN A 153 -15.01 -31.47 -43.00
C ASN A 153 -16.32 -32.20 -42.63
N ASN A 154 -17.47 -31.50 -42.58
CA ASN A 154 -18.78 -32.08 -42.25
C ASN A 154 -18.78 -32.89 -40.93
N ALA A 155 -17.92 -32.52 -39.96
CA ALA A 155 -17.92 -33.16 -38.67
C ALA A 155 -19.27 -32.98 -37.94
N LEU A 156 -19.78 -34.04 -37.32
CA LEU A 156 -20.97 -33.98 -36.47
C LEU A 156 -20.56 -33.85 -35.01
N PRO A 157 -21.35 -33.15 -34.17
CA PRO A 157 -22.66 -32.53 -34.46
C PRO A 157 -22.54 -31.12 -35.03
N HIS A 158 -23.45 -30.76 -35.96
CA HIS A 158 -23.62 -29.38 -36.44
C HIS A 158 -24.67 -28.68 -35.56
N PHE A 159 -24.20 -27.79 -34.69
CA PHE A 159 -25.03 -27.06 -33.75
C PHE A 159 -25.76 -25.89 -34.40
N LEU A 160 -26.95 -25.57 -33.90
CA LEU A 160 -27.63 -24.30 -34.14
C LEU A 160 -27.26 -23.27 -33.08
N PRO A 161 -27.42 -21.97 -33.38
CA PRO A 161 -27.24 -20.94 -32.37
C PRO A 161 -28.25 -21.08 -31.23
N ASN A 162 -27.86 -20.65 -30.02
CA ASN A 162 -28.75 -20.60 -28.88
C ASN A 162 -29.47 -19.24 -28.78
N ILE A 163 -28.89 -18.21 -29.39
CA ILE A 163 -29.37 -16.83 -29.34
C ILE A 163 -29.62 -16.34 -30.75
N ASP A 164 -30.83 -15.92 -30.98
CA ASP A 164 -31.29 -15.40 -32.29
C ASP A 164 -32.01 -14.06 -32.11
N SER A 165 -31.98 -13.20 -33.13
CA SER A 165 -32.92 -12.09 -33.22
C SER A 165 -34.32 -12.67 -33.50
N PRO A 166 -35.40 -12.27 -32.79
CA PRO A 166 -36.76 -12.71 -33.09
C PRO A 166 -37.21 -12.39 -34.50
N HIS A 167 -36.56 -11.41 -35.17
CA HIS A 167 -36.87 -10.99 -36.52
C HIS A 167 -36.11 -11.78 -37.60
N GLN A 168 -35.04 -12.49 -37.20
CA GLN A 168 -34.22 -13.27 -38.14
C GLN A 168 -33.82 -14.62 -37.50
N PRO A 169 -34.76 -15.50 -37.18
CA PRO A 169 -34.47 -16.82 -36.64
C PRO A 169 -33.81 -17.72 -37.69
N VAL A 170 -32.93 -18.65 -37.26
CA VAL A 170 -32.41 -19.71 -38.15
C VAL A 170 -33.44 -20.79 -38.31
N VAL A 171 -34.00 -20.89 -39.53
CA VAL A 171 -35.03 -21.85 -39.90
C VAL A 171 -34.48 -22.93 -40.83
N PHE A 172 -33.62 -22.53 -41.77
CA PHE A 172 -33.01 -23.40 -42.77
C PHE A 172 -31.49 -23.51 -42.57
N LEU A 173 -30.93 -24.61 -43.11
CA LEU A 173 -29.49 -24.88 -42.99
C LEU A 173 -28.63 -23.78 -43.66
N ASP A 174 -29.15 -23.14 -44.69
CA ASP A 174 -28.46 -22.11 -45.46
C ASP A 174 -28.69 -20.69 -44.95
N ASP A 175 -29.50 -20.52 -43.90
CA ASP A 175 -29.71 -19.20 -43.30
C ASP A 175 -28.42 -18.63 -42.71
N ARG A 176 -28.20 -17.35 -42.95
CA ARG A 176 -27.00 -16.61 -42.47
C ARG A 176 -27.45 -15.29 -41.83
N PRO A 177 -28.15 -15.35 -40.68
CA PRO A 177 -28.58 -14.14 -39.97
C PRO A 177 -27.38 -13.36 -39.38
N HIS A 178 -27.61 -12.09 -39.12
CA HIS A 178 -26.63 -11.32 -38.34
C HIS A 178 -26.52 -11.86 -36.91
N PRO A 179 -25.30 -11.99 -36.37
CA PRO A 179 -25.11 -12.42 -35.00
C PRO A 179 -25.82 -11.48 -34.02
N ALA A 180 -26.68 -12.01 -33.16
CA ALA A 180 -27.43 -11.21 -32.18
C ALA A 180 -26.89 -11.40 -30.76
N SER A 181 -26.51 -10.31 -30.09
CA SER A 181 -26.02 -10.31 -28.69
C SER A 181 -26.23 -8.93 -28.10
N PHE A 182 -26.07 -8.82 -26.76
CA PHE A 182 -25.94 -7.53 -26.04
C PHE A 182 -24.49 -7.17 -25.77
N ALA A 183 -23.55 -8.09 -25.99
CA ALA A 183 -22.14 -7.94 -25.74
C ALA A 183 -21.46 -7.02 -26.80
N PRO A 184 -20.27 -6.45 -26.46
CA PRO A 184 -19.51 -5.64 -27.41
C PRO A 184 -19.01 -6.47 -28.60
N LEU A 185 -18.99 -5.88 -29.79
CA LEU A 185 -18.34 -6.41 -30.98
C LEU A 185 -16.83 -6.37 -30.83
N ASP A 186 -16.13 -7.44 -31.21
CA ASP A 186 -14.67 -7.43 -31.22
C ASP A 186 -14.12 -6.41 -32.23
N PHE A 187 -12.98 -5.79 -31.88
CA PHE A 187 -12.34 -4.77 -32.71
C PHE A 187 -11.89 -5.32 -34.07
N THR A 188 -11.46 -6.58 -34.13
CA THR A 188 -10.95 -7.24 -35.35
C THR A 188 -12.03 -7.71 -36.31
N TRP A 189 -13.29 -7.69 -35.89
CA TRP A 189 -14.38 -8.13 -36.76
C TRP A 189 -14.72 -7.09 -37.84
N PRO A 190 -15.16 -7.52 -39.05
CA PRO A 190 -15.39 -6.62 -40.17
C PRO A 190 -16.35 -5.47 -39.89
N GLN A 191 -17.36 -5.66 -39.03
CA GLN A 191 -18.33 -4.62 -38.65
C GLN A 191 -17.66 -3.40 -38.02
N ARG A 192 -16.46 -3.58 -37.41
CA ARG A 192 -15.67 -2.50 -36.84
C ARG A 192 -14.39 -2.24 -37.61
N PHE A 193 -13.62 -3.30 -37.94
CA PHE A 193 -12.29 -3.16 -38.54
C PHE A 193 -12.34 -2.45 -39.92
N SER A 194 -13.40 -2.63 -40.69
CA SER A 194 -13.61 -1.91 -41.98
C SER A 194 -13.63 -0.38 -41.81
N LYS A 195 -13.85 0.13 -40.62
CA LYS A 195 -13.91 1.56 -40.30
C LYS A 195 -12.55 2.14 -39.87
N ALA A 196 -11.51 1.29 -39.77
CA ALA A 196 -10.19 1.71 -39.28
C ALA A 196 -9.48 2.69 -40.24
N GLY A 197 -9.92 2.82 -41.48
CA GLY A 197 -9.30 3.60 -42.52
C GLY A 197 -8.11 2.89 -43.19
N THR A 198 -7.39 3.61 -44.03
CA THR A 198 -6.32 3.08 -44.87
C THR A 198 -4.97 3.18 -44.13
N HIS A 199 -4.36 2.01 -43.90
CA HIS A 199 -3.05 1.88 -43.23
C HIS A 199 -2.02 1.37 -44.25
N ASP A 200 -1.65 2.22 -45.19
CA ASP A 200 -0.66 1.95 -46.25
C ASP A 200 0.74 2.46 -45.83
N GLU A 201 1.68 2.35 -46.79
CA GLU A 201 3.03 2.85 -46.56
C GLU A 201 3.09 4.38 -46.41
N ALA A 202 2.22 5.11 -47.10
CA ALA A 202 2.10 6.55 -46.93
C ALA A 202 1.65 6.94 -45.52
N TRP A 203 0.67 6.21 -44.97
CA TRP A 203 0.28 6.39 -43.56
C TRP A 203 1.42 6.06 -42.61
N LEU A 204 2.14 4.94 -42.83
CA LEU A 204 3.26 4.53 -41.99
C LEU A 204 4.38 5.59 -41.97
N GLN A 205 4.68 6.22 -43.11
CA GLN A 205 5.71 7.25 -43.22
C GLN A 205 5.32 8.61 -42.68
N THR A 206 4.03 8.95 -42.76
CA THR A 206 3.59 10.35 -42.50
C THR A 206 2.70 10.52 -41.28
N ARG A 207 1.92 9.50 -40.90
CA ARG A 207 0.87 9.60 -39.88
C ARG A 207 1.03 8.68 -38.69
N PHE A 208 1.75 7.56 -38.86
CA PHE A 208 1.99 6.64 -37.74
C PHE A 208 2.67 7.36 -36.55
N PRO A 209 2.20 7.21 -35.28
CA PRO A 209 1.19 6.27 -34.80
C PRO A 209 -0.23 6.87 -34.72
N GLY A 210 -0.49 8.00 -35.35
CA GLY A 210 -1.80 8.63 -35.42
C GLY A 210 -2.80 7.83 -36.22
N PHE A 211 -4.08 8.17 -36.13
CA PHE A 211 -5.13 7.50 -36.89
C PHE A 211 -5.06 7.81 -38.41
N ALA A 212 -5.60 6.91 -39.24
CA ALA A 212 -5.77 7.15 -40.67
C ALA A 212 -6.70 8.35 -40.90
N ALA A 213 -6.45 9.11 -41.98
CA ALA A 213 -7.24 10.30 -42.28
C ALA A 213 -8.70 9.98 -42.60
N ASP A 214 -8.91 8.84 -43.22
CA ASP A 214 -10.23 8.29 -43.66
C ASP A 214 -10.89 7.37 -42.63
N MET A 215 -10.39 7.36 -41.36
CA MET A 215 -10.98 6.57 -40.27
C MET A 215 -12.39 7.09 -39.94
N ASP A 216 -13.33 6.18 -39.85
CA ASP A 216 -14.67 6.44 -39.30
C ASP A 216 -14.67 6.29 -37.77
N TRP A 217 -14.89 7.37 -37.03
CA TRP A 217 -14.92 7.39 -35.58
C TRP A 217 -15.96 6.47 -34.95
N SER A 218 -16.97 6.02 -35.72
CA SER A 218 -17.94 5.02 -35.25
C SER A 218 -17.30 3.64 -34.97
N ILE A 219 -16.02 3.43 -35.34
CA ILE A 219 -15.24 2.24 -34.97
C ILE A 219 -15.14 2.06 -33.43
N PHE A 220 -15.20 3.15 -32.66
CA PHE A 220 -15.10 3.12 -31.20
C PHE A 220 -16.43 2.84 -30.50
N ASN A 221 -17.57 2.92 -31.24
CA ASN A 221 -18.81 2.32 -30.77
C ASN A 221 -18.68 0.79 -30.85
N THR A 222 -18.90 0.13 -29.73
CA THR A 222 -18.68 -1.32 -29.60
C THR A 222 -19.96 -2.13 -29.65
N ALA A 223 -21.07 -1.48 -29.40
CA ALA A 223 -22.39 -2.09 -29.44
C ALA A 223 -22.88 -2.31 -30.89
N GLN A 224 -23.87 -3.20 -31.08
CA GLN A 224 -24.61 -3.32 -32.34
C GLN A 224 -25.44 -2.06 -32.58
N SER A 225 -25.80 -1.80 -33.83
CA SER A 225 -26.53 -0.59 -34.27
C SER A 225 -27.84 -0.35 -33.55
N ASP A 226 -28.54 -1.41 -33.13
CA ASP A 226 -29.79 -1.35 -32.35
C ASP A 226 -29.60 -1.03 -30.86
N GLN A 227 -28.34 -0.91 -30.39
CA GLN A 227 -27.95 -0.49 -29.05
C GLN A 227 -27.23 0.89 -29.02
N ILE A 228 -27.11 1.55 -30.18
CA ILE A 228 -26.48 2.87 -30.32
C ILE A 228 -27.59 3.92 -30.34
N LEU A 229 -27.48 4.89 -29.41
CA LEU A 229 -28.45 5.98 -29.31
C LEU A 229 -28.30 7.00 -30.45
N PRO A 230 -29.35 7.76 -30.78
CA PRO A 230 -29.26 8.85 -31.74
C PRO A 230 -28.38 10.03 -31.27
N ALA A 231 -28.19 10.19 -29.93
CA ALA A 231 -27.37 11.18 -29.27
C ALA A 231 -26.62 10.55 -28.08
N TYR A 232 -26.04 11.35 -27.19
CA TYR A 232 -25.47 10.89 -25.94
C TYR A 232 -26.56 10.78 -24.86
N PHE A 233 -26.27 10.10 -23.75
CA PHE A 233 -27.16 10.08 -22.58
C PHE A 233 -27.26 11.46 -21.97
N ALA A 234 -28.46 11.85 -21.54
CA ALA A 234 -28.71 13.08 -20.78
C ALA A 234 -28.37 12.89 -19.28
N GLY A 235 -28.31 11.63 -18.80
CA GLY A 235 -27.84 11.26 -17.47
C GLY A 235 -28.92 10.87 -16.45
N ALA A 236 -30.22 10.91 -16.82
CA ALA A 236 -31.34 10.53 -15.95
C ALA A 236 -32.29 9.51 -16.58
N GLU A 237 -31.93 8.90 -17.69
CA GLU A 237 -32.76 7.95 -18.44
C GLU A 237 -33.07 6.71 -17.61
N ALA A 238 -34.29 6.21 -17.81
CA ALA A 238 -34.73 4.93 -17.25
C ALA A 238 -34.29 3.75 -18.14
N PHE A 239 -34.06 2.61 -17.49
CA PHE A 239 -33.83 1.34 -18.16
C PHE A 239 -34.67 0.21 -17.52
N GLU A 240 -35.02 -0.78 -18.32
CA GLU A 240 -35.70 -1.98 -17.90
C GLU A 240 -35.07 -3.20 -18.59
N VAL A 241 -34.81 -4.26 -17.83
CA VAL A 241 -34.23 -5.51 -18.31
C VAL A 241 -35.09 -6.67 -17.83
N GLN A 242 -35.47 -7.56 -18.76
CA GLN A 242 -36.34 -8.71 -18.49
C GLN A 242 -35.63 -10.03 -18.81
N GLY A 243 -35.79 -11.03 -17.92
CA GLY A 243 -35.30 -12.40 -18.12
C GLY A 243 -33.78 -12.56 -17.85
N MET A 244 -33.12 -11.57 -17.31
CA MET A 244 -31.68 -11.58 -17.09
C MET A 244 -31.27 -11.51 -15.60
N HIS A 245 -32.18 -11.76 -14.67
CA HIS A 245 -31.92 -11.86 -13.24
C HIS A 245 -32.39 -13.21 -12.70
N PRO A 246 -31.65 -13.90 -11.84
CA PRO A 246 -31.97 -15.24 -11.38
C PRO A 246 -33.30 -15.34 -10.62
N GLU A 247 -33.68 -14.30 -9.90
CA GLU A 247 -34.87 -14.29 -9.03
C GLU A 247 -35.98 -13.36 -9.54
N LYS A 248 -35.61 -12.21 -10.13
CA LYS A 248 -36.56 -11.17 -10.55
C LYS A 248 -36.83 -11.28 -12.05
N PRO A 249 -38.09 -11.44 -12.50
CA PRO A 249 -38.37 -11.50 -13.93
C PRO A 249 -38.07 -10.20 -14.65
N THR A 250 -38.11 -9.08 -13.95
CA THR A 250 -37.81 -7.74 -14.48
C THR A 250 -37.06 -6.95 -13.45
N VAL A 251 -35.96 -6.34 -13.86
CA VAL A 251 -35.19 -5.36 -13.06
C VAL A 251 -35.26 -4.00 -13.75
N ARG A 252 -35.33 -2.94 -12.96
CA ARG A 252 -35.48 -1.55 -13.43
C ARG A 252 -34.52 -0.64 -12.69
N GLY A 253 -34.12 0.44 -13.34
CA GLY A 253 -33.30 1.48 -12.76
C GLY A 253 -33.36 2.77 -13.56
N THR A 254 -32.64 3.76 -13.06
CA THR A 254 -32.42 5.04 -13.74
C THR A 254 -30.94 5.36 -13.73
N LEU A 255 -30.49 6.22 -14.62
CA LEU A 255 -29.14 6.81 -14.53
C LEU A 255 -29.07 7.78 -13.34
N PRO A 256 -27.87 8.11 -12.86
CA PRO A 256 -27.68 8.83 -11.57
C PRO A 256 -28.25 10.26 -11.50
N GLY A 257 -28.61 10.90 -12.62
CA GLY A 257 -29.04 12.31 -12.62
C GLY A 257 -27.93 13.31 -12.33
N CYS A 258 -26.69 12.96 -12.66
CA CYS A 258 -25.52 13.80 -12.44
C CYS A 258 -24.75 14.09 -13.73
N ALA A 259 -24.03 15.23 -13.73
CA ALA A 259 -23.04 15.60 -14.73
C ALA A 259 -21.63 15.40 -14.15
N MET A 260 -20.68 14.98 -15.00
CA MET A 260 -19.26 14.93 -14.62
C MET A 260 -18.57 16.22 -14.97
N ARG A 261 -17.73 16.68 -14.09
CA ARG A 261 -16.82 17.81 -14.34
C ARG A 261 -15.40 17.28 -14.46
N CYS A 262 -14.70 17.80 -15.45
CA CYS A 262 -13.31 17.49 -15.70
C CYS A 262 -12.55 18.80 -15.95
N PHE A 263 -11.44 18.99 -15.26
CA PHE A 263 -10.59 20.17 -15.41
C PHE A 263 -9.15 19.75 -15.54
N VAL A 264 -8.37 20.50 -16.30
CA VAL A 264 -6.93 20.33 -16.41
C VAL A 264 -6.21 21.62 -16.06
N THR A 265 -4.98 21.51 -15.53
CA THR A 265 -4.06 22.64 -15.40
C THR A 265 -2.80 22.38 -16.19
N GLU A 266 -2.18 23.38 -16.76
CA GLU A 266 -0.96 23.27 -17.54
C GLU A 266 0.28 23.49 -16.67
N LYS A 267 1.38 22.78 -16.97
CA LYS A 267 2.65 22.97 -16.25
C LYS A 267 3.28 24.33 -16.48
N SER A 268 2.98 24.97 -17.60
CA SER A 268 3.43 26.31 -17.96
C SER A 268 2.78 27.42 -17.13
N ASP A 269 1.62 27.16 -16.51
CA ASP A 269 0.92 28.13 -15.67
C ASP A 269 1.15 27.90 -14.16
N PRO A 270 2.03 28.70 -13.51
CA PRO A 270 2.28 28.58 -12.07
C PRO A 270 1.07 28.92 -11.20
N ARG A 271 0.05 29.58 -11.73
CA ARG A 271 -1.20 29.92 -11.01
C ARG A 271 -2.15 28.73 -10.96
N MET A 272 -1.87 27.66 -11.73
CA MET A 272 -2.68 26.43 -11.81
C MET A 272 -4.16 26.71 -12.12
N VAL A 273 -4.42 27.58 -13.07
CA VAL A 273 -5.80 27.93 -13.46
C VAL A 273 -6.47 26.71 -14.09
N LEU A 274 -7.69 26.41 -13.64
CA LEU A 274 -8.47 25.29 -14.15
C LEU A 274 -9.06 25.62 -15.54
N ARG A 275 -8.74 24.79 -16.53
CA ARG A 275 -9.36 24.78 -17.86
C ARG A 275 -10.41 23.68 -17.91
N ASP A 276 -11.66 24.03 -18.22
CA ASP A 276 -12.77 23.09 -18.27
C ASP A 276 -12.65 22.16 -19.49
N VAL A 277 -12.91 20.87 -19.27
CA VAL A 277 -12.95 19.84 -20.30
C VAL A 277 -14.38 19.28 -20.34
N PRO A 278 -15.21 19.70 -21.30
CA PRO A 278 -16.60 19.24 -21.39
C PRO A 278 -16.69 17.72 -21.48
N THR A 279 -17.57 17.12 -20.69
CA THR A 279 -17.77 15.68 -20.64
C THR A 279 -19.13 15.27 -21.23
N ARG A 280 -19.22 14.05 -21.76
CA ARG A 280 -20.42 13.45 -22.31
C ARG A 280 -20.59 12.02 -21.76
N ALA A 281 -21.81 11.63 -21.40
CA ALA A 281 -22.13 10.27 -20.99
C ALA A 281 -22.27 9.40 -22.25
N GLU A 282 -21.29 8.53 -22.51
CA GLU A 282 -21.16 7.82 -23.79
C GLU A 282 -21.51 6.34 -23.71
N THR A 283 -21.21 5.65 -22.62
CA THR A 283 -21.37 4.20 -22.54
C THR A 283 -22.02 3.79 -21.23
N LEU A 284 -23.13 3.06 -21.32
CA LEU A 284 -23.77 2.41 -20.18
C LEU A 284 -23.52 0.89 -20.27
N VAL A 285 -22.94 0.31 -19.22
CA VAL A 285 -22.76 -1.13 -19.11
C VAL A 285 -23.62 -1.65 -17.96
N LEU A 286 -24.55 -2.54 -18.26
CA LEU A 286 -25.49 -3.12 -17.29
C LEU A 286 -25.07 -4.55 -16.93
N PHE A 287 -25.18 -4.89 -15.65
CA PHE A 287 -24.99 -6.21 -15.06
C PHE A 287 -26.27 -6.63 -14.33
N PRO A 288 -27.33 -7.08 -15.05
CA PRO A 288 -28.64 -7.29 -14.48
C PRO A 288 -28.67 -8.33 -13.35
N GLY A 289 -27.86 -9.40 -13.47
CA GLY A 289 -27.78 -10.47 -12.47
C GLY A 289 -27.29 -10.00 -11.11
N ALA A 290 -26.50 -8.94 -11.08
CA ALA A 290 -25.96 -8.31 -9.85
C ALA A 290 -26.67 -6.98 -9.51
N GLU A 291 -27.60 -6.51 -10.32
CA GLU A 291 -28.24 -5.18 -10.22
C GLU A 291 -27.22 -4.03 -10.12
N ARG A 292 -26.17 -4.07 -10.95
CA ARG A 292 -25.09 -3.07 -10.99
C ARG A 292 -24.95 -2.47 -12.38
N ALA A 293 -24.49 -1.22 -12.42
CA ALA A 293 -24.18 -0.54 -13.68
C ALA A 293 -22.88 0.26 -13.58
N VAL A 294 -22.19 0.36 -14.72
CA VAL A 294 -21.11 1.32 -14.96
C VAL A 294 -21.55 2.32 -16.02
N LEU A 295 -21.50 3.61 -15.72
CA LEU A 295 -21.72 4.68 -16.70
C LEU A 295 -20.40 5.39 -16.95
N ILE A 296 -20.00 5.49 -18.22
CA ILE A 296 -18.74 6.08 -18.65
C ILE A 296 -19.00 7.45 -19.26
N PHE A 297 -18.42 8.47 -18.67
CA PHE A 297 -18.37 9.84 -19.21
C PHE A 297 -17.01 10.08 -19.83
N ARG A 298 -16.98 10.82 -20.93
CA ARG A 298 -15.75 11.16 -21.61
C ARG A 298 -15.63 12.64 -21.92
N GLY A 299 -14.47 13.19 -21.51
CA GLY A 299 -14.03 14.51 -21.90
C GLY A 299 -12.81 14.43 -22.81
N VAL A 300 -12.72 15.31 -23.80
CA VAL A 300 -11.58 15.39 -24.72
C VAL A 300 -11.06 16.81 -24.77
N THR A 301 -9.74 16.95 -24.67
CA THR A 301 -9.08 18.25 -24.80
C THR A 301 -7.81 18.15 -25.62
N GLU A 302 -7.51 19.19 -26.41
CA GLU A 302 -6.25 19.30 -27.14
C GLU A 302 -5.10 19.54 -26.14
N ILE A 303 -3.97 18.90 -26.38
CA ILE A 303 -2.73 18.97 -25.60
C ILE A 303 -1.55 19.26 -26.53
N THR A 304 -0.45 19.76 -25.99
CA THR A 304 0.73 20.15 -26.81
C THR A 304 1.74 19.02 -26.94
N THR A 305 1.73 18.06 -26.00
CA THR A 305 2.61 16.90 -26.04
C THR A 305 1.82 15.61 -26.26
N ASP A 306 2.38 14.68 -26.99
CA ASP A 306 1.73 13.40 -27.38
C ASP A 306 1.39 12.48 -26.19
N ASP A 307 1.89 12.74 -25.01
CA ASP A 307 1.71 11.97 -23.79
C ASP A 307 1.05 12.75 -22.64
N GLY A 308 0.62 14.00 -22.91
CA GLY A 308 0.03 14.86 -21.89
C GLY A 308 1.02 15.32 -20.82
N ALA A 309 2.34 15.35 -21.15
CA ALA A 309 3.34 15.83 -20.21
C ALA A 309 3.24 17.34 -19.91
N ASP A 310 2.59 18.11 -20.75
CA ASP A 310 2.24 19.51 -20.59
C ASP A 310 1.15 19.75 -19.52
N ILE A 311 0.33 18.75 -19.22
CA ILE A 311 -0.69 18.80 -18.18
C ILE A 311 -0.06 18.54 -16.80
N ALA A 312 -0.25 19.48 -15.86
CA ALA A 312 0.19 19.33 -14.48
C ALA A 312 -0.79 18.50 -13.65
N HIS A 313 -2.07 18.88 -13.68
CA HIS A 313 -3.11 18.22 -12.90
C HIS A 313 -4.33 17.92 -13.76
N ILE A 314 -5.04 16.84 -13.44
CA ILE A 314 -6.39 16.56 -13.89
C ILE A 314 -7.28 16.40 -12.66
N LEU A 315 -8.34 17.21 -12.56
CA LEU A 315 -9.30 17.20 -11.48
C LEU A 315 -10.65 16.77 -12.02
N ILE A 316 -11.28 15.77 -11.38
CA ILE A 316 -12.62 15.33 -11.74
C ILE A 316 -13.56 15.38 -10.53
N GLY A 317 -14.83 15.58 -10.83
CA GLY A 317 -15.91 15.53 -9.85
C GLY A 317 -17.26 15.28 -10.49
N SER A 318 -18.29 15.10 -9.68
CA SER A 318 -19.69 15.04 -10.12
C SER A 318 -20.51 16.16 -9.49
N GLU A 319 -21.51 16.65 -10.21
CA GLU A 319 -22.48 17.63 -9.73
C GLU A 319 -23.89 17.21 -10.15
N ASP A 320 -24.89 17.70 -9.43
CA ASP A 320 -26.27 17.51 -9.84
C ASP A 320 -26.51 18.21 -11.18
N ILE A 321 -27.21 17.54 -12.10
CA ILE A 321 -27.46 18.10 -13.43
C ILE A 321 -28.22 19.43 -13.40
N ASN A 322 -28.98 19.70 -12.33
CA ASN A 322 -29.76 20.90 -12.12
C ASN A 322 -29.10 21.91 -11.17
N ALA A 323 -27.94 21.58 -10.57
CA ALA A 323 -27.27 22.40 -9.57
C ALA A 323 -25.75 22.41 -9.78
N ALA A 324 -25.31 23.12 -10.82
CA ALA A 324 -23.90 23.24 -11.18
C ALA A 324 -23.11 24.06 -10.15
N LYS A 325 -21.92 23.57 -9.75
CA LYS A 325 -21.00 24.28 -8.88
C LYS A 325 -20.10 25.22 -9.70
N PRO A 326 -19.76 26.42 -9.19
CA PRO A 326 -18.87 27.35 -9.90
C PRO A 326 -17.43 26.80 -9.98
N ILE A 327 -16.68 27.19 -11.01
CA ILE A 327 -15.27 26.77 -11.20
C ILE A 327 -14.40 27.14 -9.99
N ALA A 328 -14.68 28.30 -9.34
CA ALA A 328 -13.98 28.72 -8.12
C ALA A 328 -14.06 27.69 -6.98
N HIS A 329 -15.15 26.92 -6.88
CA HIS A 329 -15.25 25.82 -5.94
C HIS A 329 -14.19 24.73 -6.22
N TYR A 330 -14.07 24.30 -7.46
CA TYR A 330 -13.09 23.30 -7.88
C TYR A 330 -11.66 23.80 -7.74
N GLN A 331 -11.42 25.10 -8.00
CA GLN A 331 -10.12 25.74 -7.78
C GLN A 331 -9.71 25.68 -6.30
N THR A 332 -10.64 25.94 -5.39
CA THR A 332 -10.41 25.83 -3.94
C THR A 332 -10.08 24.39 -3.53
N VAL A 333 -10.84 23.41 -4.03
CA VAL A 333 -10.59 21.99 -3.75
C VAL A 333 -9.24 21.52 -4.28
N LEU A 334 -8.83 22.00 -5.48
CA LEU A 334 -7.51 21.73 -6.04
C LEU A 334 -6.41 22.18 -5.06
N HIS A 335 -6.45 23.42 -4.60
CA HIS A 335 -5.46 23.97 -3.67
C HIS A 335 -5.44 23.22 -2.33
N GLN A 336 -6.62 22.87 -1.79
CA GLN A 336 -6.73 22.08 -0.54
C GLN A 336 -6.08 20.71 -0.68
N ARG A 337 -6.30 20.00 -1.80
CA ARG A 337 -5.73 18.66 -2.03
C ARG A 337 -4.24 18.66 -2.41
N LEU A 338 -3.71 19.82 -2.82
CA LEU A 338 -2.28 20.01 -3.09
C LEU A 338 -1.51 20.56 -1.89
N ASP A 339 -2.18 20.93 -0.81
CA ASP A 339 -1.53 21.43 0.40
C ASP A 339 -0.57 20.36 0.98
N ARG A 340 0.64 20.78 1.37
CA ARG A 340 1.68 19.86 1.86
C ARG A 340 1.36 19.26 3.23
N LYS A 341 0.57 19.97 4.07
CA LYS A 341 0.26 19.53 5.44
C LYS A 341 -1.04 18.74 5.50
N ASP A 342 -2.10 19.25 4.91
CA ASP A 342 -3.46 18.72 5.06
C ASP A 342 -4.00 18.07 3.78
N GLY A 343 -3.29 18.17 2.66
CA GLY A 343 -3.75 17.68 1.36
C GLY A 343 -4.02 16.16 1.33
N ALA A 344 -3.23 15.37 2.07
CA ALA A 344 -3.46 13.93 2.17
C ALA A 344 -4.82 13.61 2.81
N ILE A 345 -5.22 14.34 3.85
CA ILE A 345 -6.54 14.21 4.49
C ILE A 345 -7.63 14.69 3.56
N ALA A 346 -7.43 15.85 2.90
CA ALA A 346 -8.38 16.41 1.94
C ALA A 346 -8.64 15.45 0.76
N CYS A 347 -7.66 14.63 0.37
CA CYS A 347 -7.83 13.60 -0.66
C CYS A 347 -8.73 12.44 -0.24
N LEU A 348 -8.93 12.21 1.07
CA LEU A 348 -9.81 11.17 1.59
C LEU A 348 -11.26 11.64 1.73
N ILE A 349 -11.52 12.93 1.56
CA ILE A 349 -12.85 13.55 1.69
C ILE A 349 -13.46 13.66 0.29
N ASP A 350 -14.51 12.92 0.02
CA ASP A 350 -15.15 12.84 -1.30
C ASP A 350 -16.19 13.95 -1.55
N GLU A 351 -16.86 14.43 -0.52
CA GLU A 351 -18.05 15.32 -0.60
C GLU A 351 -17.83 16.60 -1.42
N PRO A 352 -16.66 17.28 -1.35
CA PRO A 352 -16.45 18.49 -2.16
C PRO A 352 -16.49 18.24 -3.68
N LEU A 353 -16.12 17.03 -4.10
CA LEU A 353 -16.04 16.62 -5.51
C LEU A 353 -17.19 15.74 -5.98
N LEU A 354 -18.15 15.43 -5.12
CA LEU A 354 -19.33 14.66 -5.50
C LEU A 354 -20.61 15.52 -5.42
N HIS A 355 -21.64 15.09 -6.14
CA HIS A 355 -22.99 15.57 -5.95
C HIS A 355 -23.53 15.09 -4.58
N ALA A 356 -24.60 15.71 -4.09
CA ALA A 356 -25.22 15.27 -2.83
C ALA A 356 -25.73 13.83 -2.96
N MET A 357 -25.21 12.94 -2.11
CA MET A 357 -25.64 11.54 -2.06
C MET A 357 -26.61 11.34 -0.90
N PRO A 358 -27.65 10.49 -1.06
CA PRO A 358 -28.58 10.19 0.03
C PRO A 358 -27.86 9.52 1.20
N ASP A 359 -28.28 9.83 2.43
CA ASP A 359 -27.74 9.27 3.67
C ASP A 359 -27.90 7.73 3.74
N SER A 360 -26.96 7.06 4.39
CA SER A 360 -26.85 5.60 4.49
C SER A 360 -27.89 4.92 5.41
N THR A 361 -28.92 5.64 5.86
CA THR A 361 -29.84 5.19 6.92
C THR A 361 -30.99 4.29 6.49
N SER A 362 -31.13 3.97 5.21
CA SER A 362 -32.20 3.08 4.72
C SER A 362 -31.66 1.96 3.82
N GLY A 363 -31.42 0.80 4.42
CA GLY A 363 -31.53 -0.51 3.76
C GLY A 363 -30.57 -0.78 2.58
N GLY A 364 -29.29 -0.52 2.69
CA GLY A 364 -28.30 -0.88 1.68
C GLY A 364 -27.35 -1.97 2.16
N ASP A 365 -26.95 -2.86 1.25
CA ASP A 365 -26.04 -3.98 1.47
C ASP A 365 -24.83 -3.62 2.36
N ALA A 366 -24.62 -4.41 3.41
CA ALA A 366 -23.53 -4.30 4.38
C ALA A 366 -22.12 -4.43 3.75
N SER A 367 -22.01 -4.85 2.49
CA SER A 367 -20.74 -5.07 1.78
C SER A 367 -19.95 -3.80 1.47
N ASP A 368 -20.61 -2.64 1.33
CA ASP A 368 -19.92 -1.37 1.01
C ASP A 368 -19.44 -0.61 2.25
N ALA A 369 -20.10 -0.82 3.39
CA ALA A 369 -19.60 -0.35 4.68
C ALA A 369 -18.28 -1.05 5.05
N ASP A 370 -18.12 -2.30 4.66
CA ASP A 370 -16.97 -3.15 5.00
C ASP A 370 -15.65 -2.71 4.34
N ALA A 371 -15.65 -2.16 3.13
CA ALA A 371 -14.40 -1.78 2.44
C ALA A 371 -13.73 -0.53 3.04
N MET A 372 -14.50 0.46 3.54
CA MET A 372 -13.95 1.60 4.29
C MET A 372 -13.75 1.29 5.78
N GLU A 373 -14.55 0.39 6.35
CA GLU A 373 -14.43 -0.07 7.74
C GLU A 373 -13.17 -0.93 7.98
N ILE A 374 -12.65 -1.63 6.98
CA ILE A 374 -11.41 -2.43 7.06
C ILE A 374 -10.18 -1.56 7.35
N LEU A 375 -10.15 -0.30 6.93
CA LEU A 375 -9.04 0.64 7.23
C LEU A 375 -9.11 1.23 8.65
N VAL A 376 -10.26 1.17 9.33
CA VAL A 376 -10.51 1.82 10.64
C VAL A 376 -10.67 0.79 11.78
N ARG A 377 -11.01 -0.47 11.48
CA ARG A 377 -11.35 -1.54 12.46
C ARG A 377 -10.35 -1.81 13.61
N PRO A 378 -9.02 -1.85 13.44
CA PRO A 378 -8.13 -2.15 14.58
C PRO A 378 -8.15 -1.06 15.66
N LYS A 379 -8.29 0.21 15.28
CA LYS A 379 -8.30 1.34 16.22
C LYS A 379 -9.63 1.49 16.95
N ASP A 380 -10.75 1.22 16.27
CA ASP A 380 -12.10 1.29 16.88
C ASP A 380 -12.35 0.14 17.85
N LEU A 381 -11.84 -1.05 17.57
CA LEU A 381 -11.96 -2.19 18.51
C LEU A 381 -11.15 -1.93 19.78
N LEU A 382 -9.94 -1.38 19.65
CA LEU A 382 -9.11 -0.99 20.79
C LEU A 382 -9.80 0.11 21.61
N ARG A 383 -10.34 1.14 20.95
CA ARG A 383 -11.07 2.24 21.57
C ARG A 383 -12.36 1.76 22.27
N LYS A 384 -13.19 0.95 21.61
CA LYS A 384 -14.39 0.35 22.19
C LYS A 384 -14.06 -0.52 23.41
N ASN A 385 -12.98 -1.30 23.35
CA ASN A 385 -12.54 -2.13 24.49
C ASN A 385 -12.00 -1.28 25.65
N LEU A 386 -11.23 -0.22 25.37
CA LEU A 386 -10.77 0.72 26.39
C LEU A 386 -11.94 1.47 27.05
N LEU A 387 -12.90 1.93 26.26
CA LEU A 387 -14.10 2.61 26.77
C LEU A 387 -14.97 1.69 27.61
N ARG A 388 -15.14 0.43 27.18
CA ARG A 388 -15.87 -0.58 27.96
C ARG A 388 -15.17 -0.85 29.30
N LYS A 389 -13.83 -0.97 29.32
CA LYS A 389 -13.05 -1.11 30.55
C LYS A 389 -13.16 0.11 31.44
N SER A 390 -13.09 1.33 30.90
CA SER A 390 -13.24 2.57 31.68
C SER A 390 -14.64 2.71 32.29
N LYS A 391 -15.70 2.35 31.55
CA LYS A 391 -17.06 2.33 32.06
C LYS A 391 -17.23 1.30 33.17
N GLN A 392 -16.63 0.12 33.01
CA GLN A 392 -16.65 -0.93 34.02
C GLN A 392 -15.91 -0.45 35.29
N MET A 393 -14.71 0.07 35.16
CA MET A 393 -13.92 0.60 36.28
C MET A 393 -14.68 1.72 37.05
N LEU A 394 -15.33 2.65 36.32
CA LEU A 394 -16.10 3.71 36.96
C LEU A 394 -17.34 3.16 37.70
N ALA A 395 -18.00 2.16 37.12
CA ALA A 395 -19.11 1.48 37.77
C ALA A 395 -18.67 0.78 39.06
N ASP A 396 -17.53 0.06 39.01
CA ASP A 396 -16.96 -0.62 40.19
C ASP A 396 -16.51 0.38 41.27
N VAL A 397 -15.89 1.51 40.89
CA VAL A 397 -15.54 2.60 41.83
C VAL A 397 -16.77 3.23 42.46
N LYS A 398 -17.85 3.46 41.69
CA LYS A 398 -19.11 3.99 42.25
C LYS A 398 -19.73 3.06 43.25
N VAL A 399 -19.77 1.76 42.97
CA VAL A 399 -20.27 0.75 43.93
C VAL A 399 -19.46 0.76 45.20
N SER A 400 -18.12 0.82 45.11
CA SER A 400 -17.22 0.91 46.25
C SER A 400 -17.42 2.20 47.04
N LEU A 401 -17.51 3.37 46.40
CA LEU A 401 -17.77 4.66 47.05
C LEU A 401 -19.12 4.72 47.73
N GLN A 402 -20.15 4.13 47.15
CA GLN A 402 -21.48 4.07 47.73
C GLN A 402 -21.50 3.24 49.02
N LYS A 403 -20.79 2.12 49.00
CA LYS A 403 -20.60 1.28 50.19
C LYS A 403 -19.81 1.99 51.28
N THR A 404 -18.71 2.65 50.97
CA THR A 404 -17.94 3.47 51.92
C THR A 404 -18.77 4.60 52.49
N ARG A 405 -19.64 5.23 51.70
CA ARG A 405 -20.57 6.26 52.16
C ARG A 405 -21.53 5.72 53.22
N GLU A 406 -22.17 4.56 52.99
CA GLU A 406 -23.10 3.90 53.90
C GLU A 406 -22.39 3.45 55.17
N GLU A 407 -21.19 2.86 55.08
CA GLU A 407 -20.35 2.45 56.21
C GLU A 407 -19.94 3.64 57.11
N LEU A 408 -19.56 4.80 56.54
CA LEU A 408 -19.21 6.03 57.26
C LEU A 408 -20.41 6.56 58.04
N ILE A 409 -21.60 6.56 57.43
CA ILE A 409 -22.83 7.02 58.14
C ILE A 409 -23.16 6.09 59.30
N VAL A 410 -23.08 4.77 59.10
CA VAL A 410 -23.41 3.78 60.17
C VAL A 410 -22.38 3.85 61.31
N THR A 411 -21.09 3.99 60.98
CA THR A 411 -20.00 4.03 61.95
C THR A 411 -20.07 5.29 62.79
N CYS A 412 -20.33 6.48 62.19
CA CYS A 412 -20.47 7.73 62.94
C CYS A 412 -21.73 7.69 63.88
N ALA A 413 -22.86 7.12 63.37
CA ALA A 413 -24.06 6.94 64.17
C ALA A 413 -23.84 5.99 65.37
N ALA A 414 -23.15 4.86 65.13
CA ALA A 414 -22.82 3.88 66.19
C ALA A 414 -21.87 4.42 67.24
N ALA A 415 -20.95 5.34 66.83
CA ALA A 415 -19.99 5.98 67.75
C ALA A 415 -20.51 7.24 68.43
N GLY A 416 -21.75 7.68 68.19
CA GLY A 416 -22.32 8.93 68.74
C GLY A 416 -21.62 10.20 68.24
N LEU A 417 -20.96 10.15 67.07
CA LEU A 417 -20.22 11.26 66.46
C LEU A 417 -21.17 12.05 65.52
N PRO A 418 -20.91 13.34 65.29
CA PRO A 418 -21.70 14.11 64.30
C PRO A 418 -21.63 13.50 62.93
N ALA A 419 -22.68 13.75 62.08
CA ALA A 419 -22.76 13.23 60.73
C ALA A 419 -21.47 13.56 59.92
N PRO A 420 -20.88 12.59 59.20
CA PRO A 420 -19.66 12.79 58.46
C PRO A 420 -19.88 13.75 57.28
N ASP A 421 -18.86 14.53 56.91
CA ASP A 421 -18.86 15.33 55.68
C ASP A 421 -18.65 14.39 54.47
N LEU A 422 -19.74 14.17 53.69
CA LEU A 422 -19.76 13.29 52.51
C LEU A 422 -19.62 14.04 51.22
N THR A 423 -19.37 15.35 51.24
CA THR A 423 -19.34 16.23 50.06
C THR A 423 -18.38 15.72 48.97
N ALA A 424 -17.21 15.20 49.33
CA ALA A 424 -16.25 14.65 48.42
C ALA A 424 -16.72 13.33 47.75
N ILE A 425 -17.36 12.47 48.52
CA ILE A 425 -17.89 11.19 48.04
C ILE A 425 -19.10 11.44 47.13
N ASP A 426 -20.02 12.33 47.51
CA ASP A 426 -21.19 12.67 46.71
C ASP A 426 -20.77 13.34 45.38
N LYS A 427 -19.74 14.17 45.37
CA LYS A 427 -19.16 14.76 44.17
C LYS A 427 -18.54 13.69 43.26
N ALA A 428 -17.84 12.71 43.80
CA ALA A 428 -17.27 11.60 43.05
C ALA A 428 -18.34 10.65 42.48
N LEU A 429 -19.40 10.38 43.22
CA LEU A 429 -20.56 9.60 42.77
C LEU A 429 -21.38 10.30 41.65
N ALA A 430 -21.40 11.63 41.66
CA ALA A 430 -22.04 12.44 40.62
C ALA A 430 -21.27 12.49 39.29
N GLN A 431 -19.99 12.09 39.29
CA GLN A 431 -19.21 12.06 38.06
C GLN A 431 -19.82 11.08 37.07
N THR A 432 -20.13 11.58 35.88
CA THR A 432 -20.57 10.77 34.74
C THR A 432 -19.47 10.76 33.67
N ILE A 433 -19.25 9.62 33.04
CA ILE A 433 -18.44 9.60 31.81
C ILE A 433 -19.27 10.37 30.78
N PRO A 434 -18.73 11.47 30.21
CA PRO A 434 -19.42 12.15 29.13
C PRO A 434 -19.73 11.15 28.01
N PRO A 435 -20.87 11.29 27.31
CA PRO A 435 -21.14 10.48 26.13
C PRO A 435 -19.96 10.62 25.16
N ASP A 436 -19.61 9.53 24.52
CA ASP A 436 -18.51 9.52 23.54
C ASP A 436 -18.77 10.66 22.54
N PRO A 437 -17.84 11.61 22.37
CA PRO A 437 -18.00 12.56 21.30
C PRO A 437 -18.13 11.78 19.99
N PRO A 438 -19.03 12.14 19.09
CA PRO A 438 -19.12 11.49 17.79
C PRO A 438 -17.73 11.46 17.17
N ALA A 439 -17.37 10.35 16.50
CA ALA A 439 -16.08 10.28 15.81
C ALA A 439 -15.94 11.51 14.91
N PRO A 440 -14.83 12.26 15.01
CA PRO A 440 -14.65 13.47 14.21
C PRO A 440 -14.76 13.09 12.74
N ARG A 441 -15.53 13.87 11.98
CA ARG A 441 -15.60 13.75 10.54
C ARG A 441 -14.21 13.99 9.95
N LEU A 442 -13.89 13.37 8.81
CA LEU A 442 -12.58 13.52 8.14
C LEU A 442 -12.22 15.01 7.91
N GLU A 443 -13.21 15.85 7.60
CA GLU A 443 -13.09 17.29 7.42
C GLU A 443 -12.71 18.06 8.70
N GLU A 444 -13.00 17.52 9.89
CA GLU A 444 -12.66 18.10 11.19
C GLU A 444 -11.25 17.73 11.66
N LEU A 445 -10.63 16.69 11.07
CA LEU A 445 -9.30 16.21 11.47
C LEU A 445 -8.19 17.26 11.40
N PRO A 446 -8.10 18.14 10.40
CA PRO A 446 -7.10 19.20 10.39
C PRO A 446 -7.24 20.20 11.54
N ALA A 447 -8.47 20.57 11.86
CA ALA A 447 -8.77 21.47 12.99
C ALA A 447 -8.50 20.76 14.34
N LEU A 448 -8.88 19.48 14.45
CA LEU A 448 -8.61 18.65 15.62
C LEU A 448 -7.10 18.46 15.83
N ARG A 449 -6.33 18.22 14.76
CA ARG A 449 -4.86 18.13 14.84
C ARG A 449 -4.25 19.41 15.40
N LYS A 450 -4.60 20.59 14.86
CA LYS A 450 -4.12 21.88 15.37
C LYS A 450 -4.49 22.09 16.84
N LYS A 451 -5.70 21.69 17.22
CA LYS A 451 -6.14 21.75 18.63
C LYS A 451 -5.31 20.84 19.52
N LEU A 452 -5.04 19.60 19.08
CA LEU A 452 -4.22 18.65 19.80
C LEU A 452 -2.75 19.09 19.89
N GLU A 453 -2.18 19.63 18.82
CA GLU A 453 -0.82 20.20 18.80
C GLU A 453 -0.71 21.36 19.81
N LYS A 454 -1.72 22.25 19.83
CA LYS A 454 -1.77 23.35 20.80
C LYS A 454 -1.92 22.81 22.24
N MET A 455 -2.84 21.88 22.49
CA MET A 455 -3.01 21.26 23.81
C MET A 455 -1.76 20.53 24.28
N LEU A 456 -1.00 19.87 23.40
CA LEU A 456 0.27 19.24 23.71
C LEU A 456 1.35 20.28 24.05
N ALA A 457 1.40 21.39 23.32
CA ALA A 457 2.33 22.50 23.60
C ALA A 457 2.01 23.17 24.93
N ASP A 458 0.73 23.50 25.16
CA ASP A 458 0.24 24.10 26.40
C ASP A 458 0.46 23.15 27.58
N GLY A 459 0.15 21.84 27.42
CA GLY A 459 0.38 20.83 28.45
C GLY A 459 1.86 20.59 28.77
N LYS A 460 2.75 20.64 27.78
CA LYS A 460 4.21 20.61 28.03
C LYS A 460 4.69 21.83 28.78
N ALA A 461 4.21 23.03 28.44
CA ALA A 461 4.55 24.25 29.12
C ALA A 461 4.06 24.23 30.56
N GLU A 462 2.83 23.80 30.82
CA GLU A 462 2.25 23.64 32.15
C GLU A 462 2.99 22.58 32.98
N ALA A 463 3.37 21.46 32.37
CA ALA A 463 4.16 20.41 33.03
C ALA A 463 5.54 20.90 33.44
N LEU A 464 6.23 21.68 32.60
CA LEU A 464 7.53 22.28 32.91
C LEU A 464 7.43 23.28 34.08
N VAL A 465 6.38 24.10 34.14
CA VAL A 465 6.14 25.03 35.24
C VAL A 465 5.91 24.26 36.54
N LYS A 466 5.00 23.25 36.53
CA LYS A 466 4.74 22.41 37.71
C LYS A 466 5.97 21.62 38.17
N GLN A 467 6.80 21.15 37.22
CA GLN A 467 8.05 20.48 37.54
C GLN A 467 9.01 21.44 38.23
N ALA A 468 9.19 22.66 37.71
CA ALA A 468 10.06 23.66 38.33
C ALA A 468 9.57 24.08 39.72
N GLU A 469 8.25 24.24 39.93
CA GLU A 469 7.64 24.52 41.22
C GLU A 469 7.87 23.36 42.23
N ALA A 470 7.69 22.11 41.79
CA ALA A 470 7.90 20.92 42.59
C ALA A 470 9.39 20.77 42.96
N GLU A 471 10.32 21.00 42.03
CA GLU A 471 11.76 21.00 42.26
C GLU A 471 12.17 22.07 43.28
N ALA A 472 11.66 23.29 43.13
CA ALA A 472 11.93 24.37 44.08
C ALA A 472 11.39 24.05 45.49
N THR A 473 10.18 23.51 45.58
CA THR A 473 9.58 23.08 46.86
C THR A 473 10.39 21.96 47.53
N LEU A 474 10.84 20.98 46.73
CA LEU A 474 11.65 19.86 47.22
C LEU A 474 13.04 20.36 47.71
N GLN A 475 13.70 21.30 46.97
CA GLN A 475 14.95 21.91 47.36
C GLN A 475 14.80 22.68 48.65
N GLN A 476 13.75 23.46 48.85
CA GLN A 476 13.47 24.16 50.07
C GLN A 476 13.26 23.20 51.24
N THR A 477 12.45 22.14 51.05
CA THR A 477 12.21 21.12 52.08
C THR A 477 13.50 20.38 52.48
N CYS A 478 14.35 20.05 51.51
CA CYS A 478 15.65 19.43 51.76
C CYS A 478 16.56 20.37 52.58
N ALA A 479 16.59 21.67 52.25
CA ALA A 479 17.37 22.67 52.99
C ALA A 479 16.88 22.82 54.44
N GLU A 480 15.56 22.87 54.67
CA GLU A 480 14.94 22.95 56.01
C GLU A 480 15.25 21.71 56.88
N GLN A 481 15.27 20.50 56.22
CA GLN A 481 15.54 19.23 56.93
C GLN A 481 17.02 18.82 56.92
N LYS A 482 17.93 19.65 56.40
CA LYS A 482 19.38 19.37 56.25
C LYS A 482 19.67 18.09 55.47
N LEU A 483 18.84 17.79 54.50
CA LEU A 483 19.01 16.66 53.56
C LEU A 483 19.76 17.13 52.32
N ASP A 484 20.55 16.24 51.74
CA ASP A 484 21.21 16.46 50.45
C ASP A 484 20.19 16.24 49.32
N TYR A 485 19.81 17.34 48.67
CA TYR A 485 18.84 17.33 47.56
C TYR A 485 19.33 16.47 46.38
N ASP A 486 20.60 16.63 45.99
CA ASP A 486 21.14 15.93 44.81
C ASP A 486 21.18 14.42 45.07
N LYS A 487 21.55 14.01 46.29
CA LYS A 487 21.52 12.61 46.70
C LYS A 487 20.11 12.06 46.76
N LEU A 488 19.15 12.80 47.31
CA LEU A 488 17.75 12.36 47.41
C LEU A 488 17.12 12.17 46.02
N VAL A 489 17.37 13.11 45.11
CA VAL A 489 16.88 13.01 43.71
C VAL A 489 17.58 11.89 42.96
N ALA A 490 18.87 11.68 43.18
CA ALA A 490 19.61 10.56 42.60
C ALA A 490 19.07 9.22 43.08
N ASP A 491 18.79 9.07 44.37
CA ASP A 491 18.25 7.85 44.98
C ASP A 491 16.82 7.60 44.50
N ALA A 492 15.95 8.63 44.41
CA ALA A 492 14.59 8.51 43.86
C ALA A 492 14.58 8.13 42.35
N ARG A 493 15.52 8.70 41.59
CA ARG A 493 15.70 8.31 40.19
C ARG A 493 16.18 6.85 40.07
N ARG A 494 17.08 6.40 40.95
CA ARG A 494 17.51 4.99 41.01
C ARG A 494 16.37 4.04 41.37
N GLU A 495 15.49 4.42 42.30
CA GLU A 495 14.34 3.59 42.70
C GLU A 495 13.25 3.51 41.61
N SER A 496 13.09 4.55 40.81
CA SER A 496 12.11 4.62 39.76
C SER A 496 12.60 4.09 38.40
N ALA A 497 13.90 3.94 38.20
CA ALA A 497 14.53 3.42 37.01
C ALA A 497 14.73 1.89 37.11
N GLY A 498 14.74 1.23 35.98
CA GLY A 498 15.01 -0.20 35.86
C GLY A 498 13.78 -1.09 35.76
N PRO A 499 13.95 -2.42 35.89
CA PRO A 499 12.88 -3.37 35.72
C PRO A 499 11.74 -3.16 36.72
N PRO A 500 10.47 -3.23 36.29
CA PRO A 500 9.34 -3.14 37.20
C PRO A 500 9.39 -4.29 38.22
N LYS A 501 9.35 -3.93 39.52
CA LYS A 501 9.33 -4.94 40.59
C LYS A 501 7.93 -5.56 40.66
N PRO A 502 7.79 -6.90 40.81
CA PRO A 502 6.50 -7.54 41.01
C PRO A 502 5.79 -6.95 42.23
N ILE A 503 4.58 -6.45 42.03
CA ILE A 503 3.80 -5.81 43.09
C ILE A 503 2.74 -6.76 43.70
N ALA A 504 2.43 -7.89 43.04
CA ALA A 504 1.41 -8.82 43.45
C ALA A 504 1.58 -9.29 44.89
N GLN A 505 2.78 -9.79 45.28
CA GLN A 505 3.07 -10.25 46.62
C GLN A 505 3.09 -9.09 47.65
N LYS A 506 3.71 -7.96 47.30
CA LYS A 506 3.75 -6.79 48.17
C LYS A 506 2.35 -6.23 48.43
N THR A 507 1.48 -6.20 47.37
CA THR A 507 0.09 -5.77 47.52
C THR A 507 -0.68 -6.72 48.44
N LEU A 508 -0.51 -8.04 48.30
CA LEU A 508 -1.12 -9.01 49.20
C LEU A 508 -0.67 -8.88 50.62
N ASP A 509 0.63 -8.67 50.85
CA ASP A 509 1.18 -8.51 52.20
C ASP A 509 0.69 -7.19 52.87
N GLN A 510 0.57 -6.11 52.06
CA GLN A 510 -0.04 -4.86 52.51
C GLN A 510 -1.52 -5.03 52.84
N MET A 511 -2.28 -5.73 51.99
CA MET A 511 -3.69 -6.02 52.26
C MET A 511 -3.85 -6.86 53.52
N ARG A 512 -3.00 -7.89 53.75
CA ARG A 512 -2.99 -8.70 55.02
C ARG A 512 -2.64 -7.86 56.21
N ALA A 513 -1.61 -7.00 56.11
CA ALA A 513 -1.24 -6.11 57.22
C ALA A 513 -2.36 -5.15 57.58
N THR A 514 -3.03 -4.57 56.59
CA THR A 514 -4.20 -3.68 56.77
C THR A 514 -5.36 -4.42 57.39
N ALA A 515 -5.69 -5.66 56.95
CA ALA A 515 -6.75 -6.48 57.57
C ALA A 515 -6.47 -6.79 59.04
N ASN A 516 -5.22 -7.18 59.34
CA ASN A 516 -4.80 -7.45 60.72
C ASN A 516 -4.87 -6.19 61.61
N GLN A 517 -4.50 -5.02 61.09
CA GLN A 517 -4.56 -3.75 61.80
C GLN A 517 -5.99 -3.33 62.10
N LEU A 518 -6.91 -3.45 61.08
CA LEU A 518 -8.34 -3.18 61.25
C LEU A 518 -8.98 -4.13 62.29
N GLN A 519 -8.61 -5.40 62.24
CA GLN A 519 -9.09 -6.41 63.22
C GLN A 519 -8.58 -6.08 64.67
N ALA A 520 -7.32 -5.66 64.82
CA ALA A 520 -6.77 -5.25 66.12
C ALA A 520 -7.44 -3.98 66.67
N GLN A 521 -7.92 -3.10 65.80
CA GLN A 521 -8.66 -1.88 66.18
C GLN A 521 -10.17 -2.14 66.42
N GLY A 522 -10.65 -3.38 66.33
CA GLY A 522 -12.07 -3.75 66.53
C GLY A 522 -12.97 -3.45 65.38
N HIS A 523 -12.43 -3.16 64.20
CA HIS A 523 -13.20 -2.83 62.97
C HIS A 523 -12.84 -3.80 61.82
N PRO A 524 -13.12 -5.11 61.91
CA PRO A 524 -12.82 -6.09 60.85
C PRO A 524 -13.58 -5.75 59.56
N SER A 525 -12.89 -5.75 58.44
CA SER A 525 -13.45 -5.51 57.10
C SER A 525 -13.74 -6.83 56.45
N ALA A 526 -15.01 -7.24 56.45
CA ALA A 526 -15.48 -8.48 55.83
C ALA A 526 -15.18 -8.52 54.32
N GLU A 527 -15.12 -7.36 53.67
CA GLU A 527 -14.76 -7.23 52.23
C GLU A 527 -13.30 -7.50 51.96
N LEU A 528 -12.40 -6.97 52.82
CA LEU A 528 -10.95 -7.18 52.67
C LEU A 528 -10.63 -8.66 52.94
N ASP A 529 -11.28 -9.25 53.93
CA ASP A 529 -11.14 -10.68 54.26
C ASP A 529 -11.69 -11.58 53.13
N ALA A 530 -12.84 -11.23 52.55
CA ALA A 530 -13.44 -11.95 51.41
C ALA A 530 -12.52 -11.84 50.17
N ARG A 531 -11.93 -10.67 49.95
CA ARG A 531 -11.01 -10.42 48.84
C ARG A 531 -9.67 -11.17 49.02
N LEU A 532 -9.15 -11.22 50.25
CA LEU A 532 -7.97 -12.02 50.58
C LEU A 532 -8.20 -13.53 50.52
N ALA A 533 -9.45 -13.96 50.68
CA ALA A 533 -9.88 -15.36 50.57
C ALA A 533 -10.13 -15.79 49.10
N ASP A 534 -10.17 -14.85 48.11
CA ASP A 534 -10.33 -15.16 46.70
C ASP A 534 -9.08 -15.83 46.14
N ALA A 535 -9.15 -17.12 45.85
CA ALA A 535 -8.06 -17.89 45.28
C ALA A 535 -7.53 -17.32 43.94
N LYS A 536 -8.32 -16.50 43.24
CA LYS A 536 -7.98 -15.88 41.97
C LYS A 536 -7.26 -14.52 42.14
N LEU A 537 -7.25 -13.94 43.31
CA LEU A 537 -6.68 -12.59 43.54
C LEU A 537 -5.20 -12.58 43.20
N TYR A 538 -4.44 -13.58 43.65
CA TYR A 538 -3.01 -13.68 43.32
C TYR A 538 -2.77 -13.81 41.83
N ASP A 539 -3.55 -14.65 41.15
CA ASP A 539 -3.44 -14.86 39.70
C ASP A 539 -3.75 -13.56 38.92
N GLN A 540 -4.75 -12.79 39.38
CA GLN A 540 -5.10 -11.49 38.75
C GLN A 540 -3.98 -10.46 38.92
N LEU A 541 -3.42 -10.34 40.13
CA LEU A 541 -2.30 -9.42 40.40
C LEU A 541 -1.03 -9.87 39.64
N SER A 542 -0.76 -11.16 39.62
CA SER A 542 0.37 -11.75 38.88
C SER A 542 0.24 -11.55 37.36
N GLN A 543 -0.95 -11.63 36.80
CA GLN A 543 -1.20 -11.31 35.37
C GLN A 543 -0.88 -9.85 35.05
N ALA A 544 -1.20 -8.93 35.95
CA ALA A 544 -0.83 -7.52 35.78
C ALA A 544 0.68 -7.32 35.80
N ASP A 545 1.41 -7.99 36.72
CA ASP A 545 2.89 -7.97 36.77
C ASP A 545 3.50 -8.53 35.48
N VAL A 546 2.96 -9.64 34.96
CA VAL A 546 3.40 -10.23 33.68
C VAL A 546 3.18 -9.25 32.53
N ALA A 547 2.04 -8.55 32.50
CA ALA A 547 1.75 -7.58 31.43
C ALA A 547 2.70 -6.37 31.49
N VAL A 548 2.97 -5.85 32.68
CA VAL A 548 3.91 -4.71 32.89
C VAL A 548 5.33 -5.12 32.53
N MET A 549 5.78 -6.31 32.96
CA MET A 549 7.10 -6.84 32.59
C MET A 549 7.21 -7.08 31.08
N SER A 550 6.17 -7.58 30.44
CA SER A 550 6.15 -7.76 28.98
C SER A 550 6.29 -6.42 28.24
N ALA A 551 5.58 -5.39 28.70
CA ALA A 551 5.70 -4.03 28.16
C ALA A 551 7.12 -3.45 28.38
N TYR A 552 7.69 -3.62 29.56
CA TYR A 552 9.07 -3.21 29.87
C TYR A 552 10.06 -3.91 28.92
N ARG A 553 10.02 -5.23 28.80
CA ARG A 553 10.89 -5.98 27.88
C ARG A 553 10.82 -5.47 26.44
N GLN A 554 9.62 -5.05 26.04
CA GLN A 554 9.39 -4.58 24.69
C GLN A 554 9.84 -3.13 24.46
N PHE A 555 9.63 -2.23 25.42
CA PHE A 555 9.74 -0.78 25.23
C PHE A 555 10.77 -0.11 26.16
N VAL A 556 11.61 -0.87 26.90
CA VAL A 556 12.57 -0.30 27.84
C VAL A 556 13.47 0.77 27.23
N HIS A 557 13.84 0.65 25.98
CA HIS A 557 14.69 1.61 25.29
C HIS A 557 14.07 3.02 25.15
N VAL A 558 12.75 3.20 25.36
CA VAL A 558 12.08 4.51 25.40
C VAL A 558 11.85 5.03 26.84
N TYR A 559 12.12 4.21 27.86
CA TYR A 559 12.06 4.64 29.26
C TYR A 559 13.37 5.35 29.68
N PRO A 560 13.38 6.12 30.80
CA PRO A 560 14.60 6.68 31.35
C PRO A 560 15.67 5.61 31.63
N PRO A 561 16.97 5.86 31.34
CA PRO A 561 18.01 4.86 31.52
C PRO A 561 18.26 4.54 32.98
N ILE A 562 18.58 3.27 33.26
CA ILE A 562 19.10 2.89 34.60
C ILE A 562 20.52 3.40 34.76
N GLY A 563 20.91 3.75 36.00
CA GLY A 563 22.29 4.09 36.33
C GLY A 563 23.19 2.85 36.39
N SER A 564 24.50 3.02 36.15
CA SER A 564 25.47 1.96 36.37
C SER A 564 25.58 1.61 37.87
N LEU A 565 25.77 0.34 38.15
CA LEU A 565 26.11 -0.10 39.51
C LEU A 565 27.54 0.25 39.80
N GLU A 566 27.81 0.83 40.99
CA GLU A 566 29.14 1.25 41.42
C GLU A 566 29.48 0.65 42.80
N GLY A 567 30.77 0.65 43.15
CA GLY A 567 31.28 0.25 44.46
C GLY A 567 31.16 -1.25 44.77
N GLU A 568 30.89 -1.60 46.04
CA GLU A 568 30.83 -2.99 46.52
C GLU A 568 29.73 -3.82 45.82
N ALA A 569 28.57 -3.20 45.53
CA ALA A 569 27.46 -3.87 44.88
C ALA A 569 27.84 -4.40 43.48
N ALA A 570 28.54 -3.58 42.70
CA ALA A 570 29.03 -3.99 41.38
C ALA A 570 30.04 -5.14 41.48
N GLN A 571 30.92 -5.11 42.46
CA GLN A 571 31.93 -6.16 42.68
C GLN A 571 31.29 -7.47 43.14
N VAL A 572 30.29 -7.43 44.02
CA VAL A 572 29.58 -8.63 44.50
C VAL A 572 28.88 -9.33 43.34
N ILE A 573 28.19 -8.61 42.47
CA ILE A 573 27.52 -9.20 41.29
C ILE A 573 28.55 -9.77 40.33
N ARG A 574 29.63 -9.05 40.03
CA ARG A 574 30.71 -9.51 39.15
C ARG A 574 31.37 -10.78 39.66
N GLN A 575 31.69 -10.86 40.98
CA GLN A 575 32.26 -12.08 41.59
C GLN A 575 31.24 -13.21 41.64
N GLY A 576 29.97 -12.92 41.96
CA GLY A 576 28.90 -13.90 41.98
C GLY A 576 28.76 -14.61 40.65
N VAL A 577 28.71 -13.87 39.55
CA VAL A 577 28.60 -14.44 38.20
C VAL A 577 29.80 -15.35 37.89
N LEU A 578 31.02 -15.02 38.28
CA LEU A 578 32.19 -15.88 38.05
C LEU A 578 32.11 -17.18 38.85
N VAL A 579 31.69 -17.13 40.11
CA VAL A 579 31.51 -18.33 40.96
C VAL A 579 30.39 -19.22 40.42
N ASP A 580 29.26 -18.65 40.04
CA ASP A 580 28.10 -19.40 39.53
C ASP A 580 28.41 -20.01 38.18
N MET A 581 29.18 -19.31 37.31
CA MET A 581 29.66 -19.87 36.04
C MET A 581 30.54 -21.08 36.25
N GLU A 582 31.49 -21.03 37.22
CA GLU A 582 32.32 -22.19 37.56
C GLU A 582 31.51 -23.40 38.04
N ARG A 583 30.34 -23.18 38.65
CA ARG A 583 29.37 -24.19 39.08
C ARG A 583 28.48 -24.70 37.98
N GLY A 584 28.54 -24.10 36.80
CA GLY A 584 27.69 -24.41 35.64
C GLY A 584 26.25 -23.94 35.80
N GLU A 585 26.00 -22.92 36.62
CA GLU A 585 24.66 -22.36 36.84
C GLU A 585 24.21 -21.56 35.60
N LYS A 586 22.90 -21.47 35.41
CA LYS A 586 22.30 -20.69 34.35
C LYS A 586 21.81 -19.34 34.87
N PHE A 587 22.00 -18.30 34.04
CA PHE A 587 21.58 -16.93 34.38
C PHE A 587 20.24 -16.53 33.76
N THR A 588 19.40 -17.54 33.47
CA THR A 588 18.10 -17.36 32.81
C THR A 588 17.16 -16.50 33.67
N GLY A 589 16.71 -15.35 33.12
CA GLY A 589 15.79 -14.44 33.79
C GLY A 589 16.38 -13.64 34.96
N CYS A 590 17.67 -13.77 35.28
CA CYS A 590 18.32 -12.96 36.30
C CYS A 590 18.33 -11.47 35.96
N ASP A 591 18.39 -10.65 36.99
CA ASP A 591 18.51 -9.19 36.85
C ASP A 591 19.96 -8.74 37.13
N PHE A 592 20.64 -8.31 36.08
CA PHE A 592 21.99 -7.77 36.08
C PHE A 592 22.02 -6.32 35.60
N SER A 593 20.88 -5.62 35.61
CA SER A 593 20.76 -4.26 35.09
C SER A 593 21.80 -3.33 35.71
N GLY A 594 22.56 -2.62 34.84
CA GLY A 594 23.66 -1.70 35.25
C GLY A 594 24.94 -2.38 35.72
N ALA A 595 25.08 -3.70 35.67
CA ALA A 595 26.29 -4.40 36.11
C ALA A 595 27.49 -4.16 35.17
N ASP A 596 28.71 -4.32 35.70
CA ASP A 596 29.94 -4.27 34.92
C ASP A 596 30.57 -5.66 34.74
N PHE A 597 30.44 -6.19 33.51
CA PHE A 597 31.03 -7.48 33.08
C PHE A 597 32.16 -7.27 32.07
N SER A 598 32.75 -6.07 32.04
CA SER A 598 33.82 -5.74 31.09
C SER A 598 35.01 -6.67 31.22
N GLY A 599 35.58 -7.14 30.10
CA GLY A 599 36.72 -8.01 29.98
C GLY A 599 36.55 -9.40 30.59
N LEU A 600 35.34 -9.83 30.99
CA LEU A 600 35.06 -11.20 31.47
C LEU A 600 35.05 -12.22 30.36
N LYS A 601 35.43 -13.47 30.68
CA LYS A 601 35.29 -14.63 29.80
C LYS A 601 34.01 -15.38 30.16
N LEU A 602 32.93 -15.14 29.42
CA LEU A 602 31.60 -15.67 29.69
C LEU A 602 31.10 -16.59 28.52
N ALA A 603 32.03 -17.11 27.72
CA ALA A 603 31.67 -17.90 26.56
C ALA A 603 30.72 -19.06 26.90
N GLY A 604 29.65 -19.23 26.13
CA GLY A 604 28.65 -20.31 26.28
C GLY A 604 27.64 -20.13 27.40
N CYS A 605 27.67 -19.02 28.17
CA CYS A 605 26.70 -18.78 29.23
C CYS A 605 25.28 -18.58 28.71
N ASP A 606 24.28 -18.99 29.51
CA ASP A 606 22.86 -18.85 29.22
C ASP A 606 22.26 -17.66 29.99
N PHE A 607 22.12 -16.51 29.30
CA PHE A 607 21.47 -15.29 29.76
C PHE A 607 20.08 -15.11 29.16
N SER A 608 19.44 -16.18 28.74
CA SER A 608 18.12 -16.09 28.10
C SER A 608 17.10 -15.43 29.02
N SER A 609 16.32 -14.53 28.47
CA SER A 609 15.31 -13.73 29.20
C SER A 609 15.86 -12.87 30.36
N ALA A 610 17.17 -12.74 30.55
CA ALA A 610 17.75 -11.91 31.60
C ALA A 610 17.46 -10.41 31.41
N LEU A 611 17.43 -9.66 32.49
CA LEU A 611 17.32 -8.21 32.52
C LEU A 611 18.73 -7.61 32.65
N MET A 612 19.20 -6.95 31.62
CA MET A 612 20.58 -6.50 31.45
C MET A 612 20.65 -5.10 30.84
N GLU A 613 19.69 -4.22 31.22
CA GLU A 613 19.69 -2.85 30.75
C GLU A 613 20.96 -2.14 31.22
N GLY A 614 21.67 -1.48 30.31
CA GLY A 614 22.85 -0.69 30.62
C GLY A 614 24.08 -1.49 31.13
N VAL A 615 24.09 -2.82 30.98
CA VAL A 615 25.24 -3.65 31.35
C VAL A 615 26.45 -3.32 30.49
N ASN A 616 27.63 -3.25 31.12
CA ASN A 616 28.89 -3.06 30.42
C ASN A 616 29.56 -4.43 30.12
N PHE A 617 29.58 -4.82 28.84
CA PHE A 617 30.26 -5.99 28.30
C PHE A 617 31.50 -5.61 27.47
N SER A 618 32.04 -4.41 27.59
CA SER A 618 33.18 -3.97 26.79
C SER A 618 34.33 -4.96 26.91
N MET A 619 34.91 -5.37 25.77
CA MET A 619 36.01 -6.32 25.68
C MET A 619 35.73 -7.72 26.30
N ALA A 620 34.48 -8.07 26.58
CA ALA A 620 34.13 -9.40 27.11
C ALA A 620 34.12 -10.45 26.01
N ASP A 621 34.44 -11.70 26.36
CA ASP A 621 34.25 -12.88 25.50
C ASP A 621 32.89 -13.50 25.79
N LEU A 622 31.95 -13.31 24.87
CA LEU A 622 30.59 -13.78 24.94
C LEU A 622 30.29 -14.79 23.80
N THR A 623 31.34 -15.44 23.29
CA THR A 623 31.22 -16.41 22.19
C THR A 623 30.21 -17.50 22.51
N GLY A 624 29.21 -17.68 21.64
CA GLY A 624 28.19 -18.71 21.79
C GLY A 624 27.21 -18.52 22.96
N CYS A 625 27.20 -17.36 23.63
CA CYS A 625 26.24 -17.05 24.68
C CYS A 625 24.81 -17.02 24.16
N ASN A 626 23.85 -17.40 25.01
CA ASN A 626 22.43 -17.34 24.74
C ASN A 626 21.79 -16.11 25.41
N PHE A 627 21.47 -15.09 24.61
CA PHE A 627 20.76 -13.86 25.03
C PHE A 627 19.31 -13.82 24.49
N SER A 628 18.75 -14.97 24.13
CA SER A 628 17.41 -14.99 23.54
C SER A 628 16.39 -14.33 24.48
N LYS A 629 15.58 -13.41 23.93
CA LYS A 629 14.57 -12.62 24.67
C LYS A 629 15.14 -11.77 25.85
N ALA A 630 16.44 -11.59 25.96
CA ALA A 630 17.05 -10.73 27.00
C ALA A 630 16.72 -9.24 26.74
N VAL A 631 16.72 -8.46 27.83
CA VAL A 631 16.60 -7.00 27.80
C VAL A 631 18.01 -6.42 27.92
N LEU A 632 18.54 -5.94 26.80
CA LEU A 632 19.93 -5.44 26.66
C LEU A 632 19.95 -3.97 26.23
N ALA A 633 18.82 -3.26 26.37
CA ALA A 633 18.78 -1.85 25.96
C ALA A 633 19.92 -1.05 26.60
N ARG A 634 20.61 -0.21 25.82
CA ARG A 634 21.74 0.62 26.24
C ARG A 634 22.95 -0.16 26.75
N ALA A 635 23.00 -1.48 26.61
CA ALA A 635 24.19 -2.27 26.98
C ALA A 635 25.38 -1.89 26.11
N ILE A 636 26.57 -1.95 26.69
CA ILE A 636 27.85 -1.57 26.08
C ILE A 636 28.62 -2.83 25.71
N PHE A 637 28.75 -3.10 24.39
CA PHE A 637 29.49 -4.25 23.86
C PHE A 637 30.79 -3.82 23.13
N THR A 638 31.24 -2.59 23.31
CA THR A 638 32.38 -2.08 22.53
C THR A 638 33.57 -3.05 22.58
N ASN A 639 34.01 -3.50 21.39
CA ASN A 639 35.10 -4.46 21.20
C ASN A 639 34.89 -5.82 21.91
N ALA A 640 33.66 -6.21 22.22
CA ALA A 640 33.33 -7.55 22.70
C ALA A 640 33.33 -8.58 21.57
N THR A 641 33.52 -9.85 21.92
CA THR A 641 33.38 -10.99 21.00
C THR A 641 32.02 -11.65 21.23
N LEU A 642 31.16 -11.59 20.20
CA LEU A 642 29.78 -12.14 20.20
C LEU A 642 29.62 -13.25 19.17
N SER A 643 30.72 -13.81 18.64
CA SER A 643 30.66 -14.84 17.60
C SER A 643 29.75 -15.98 18.00
N LYS A 644 28.81 -16.37 17.10
CA LYS A 644 27.81 -17.44 17.31
C LYS A 644 26.86 -17.24 18.49
N ALA A 645 26.80 -16.03 19.09
CA ALA A 645 25.85 -15.73 20.15
C ALA A 645 24.41 -15.68 19.62
N ASN A 646 23.45 -16.00 20.49
CA ASN A 646 22.02 -16.04 20.14
C ASN A 646 21.26 -14.86 20.78
N PHE A 647 20.85 -13.88 19.98
CA PHE A 647 20.05 -12.71 20.38
C PHE A 647 18.59 -12.79 19.89
N THR A 648 18.09 -13.99 19.58
CA THR A 648 16.73 -14.16 19.05
C THR A 648 15.68 -13.45 19.91
N GLY A 649 15.00 -12.45 19.35
CA GLY A 649 13.96 -11.68 20.03
C GLY A 649 14.45 -10.79 21.19
N ALA A 650 15.75 -10.57 21.34
CA ALA A 650 16.32 -9.69 22.36
C ALA A 650 16.04 -8.19 22.05
N ASN A 651 15.97 -7.36 23.08
CA ASN A 651 15.87 -5.91 22.95
C ASN A 651 17.25 -5.26 23.17
N LEU A 652 17.89 -4.83 22.08
CA LEU A 652 19.20 -4.15 22.02
C LEU A 652 19.06 -2.66 21.64
N GLY A 653 17.92 -2.03 21.93
CA GLY A 653 17.71 -0.63 21.58
C GLY A 653 18.77 0.28 22.19
N PHE A 654 19.38 1.16 21.39
CA PHE A 654 20.45 2.09 21.76
C PHE A 654 21.72 1.43 22.32
N CYS A 655 21.96 0.14 22.05
CA CYS A 655 23.22 -0.52 22.42
C CYS A 655 24.44 0.10 21.73
N LEU A 656 25.58 0.06 22.38
CA LEU A 656 26.87 0.39 21.79
C LEU A 656 27.57 -0.91 21.35
N LEU A 657 27.48 -1.23 20.06
CA LEU A 657 28.07 -2.40 19.42
C LEU A 657 29.26 -2.04 18.52
N ALA A 658 29.86 -0.86 18.75
CA ALA A 658 30.97 -0.39 17.93
C ALA A 658 32.20 -1.32 18.05
N GLY A 659 32.73 -1.74 16.88
CA GLY A 659 33.90 -2.63 16.78
C GLY A 659 33.69 -4.06 17.28
N VAL A 660 32.43 -4.49 17.50
CA VAL A 660 32.12 -5.84 18.00
C VAL A 660 32.37 -6.89 16.91
N ASP A 661 32.83 -8.10 17.30
CA ASP A 661 32.79 -9.27 16.44
C ASP A 661 31.56 -10.13 16.76
N ALA A 662 30.52 -10.00 15.95
CA ALA A 662 29.27 -10.73 16.04
C ALA A 662 29.14 -11.78 14.90
N SER A 663 30.25 -12.23 14.30
CA SER A 663 30.23 -13.16 13.21
C SER A 663 29.43 -14.44 13.50
N GLU A 664 28.59 -14.87 12.56
CA GLU A 664 27.69 -16.05 12.65
C GLU A 664 26.67 -15.98 13.82
N ALA A 665 26.48 -14.84 14.48
CA ALA A 665 25.50 -14.69 15.54
C ALA A 665 24.06 -14.64 14.98
N ASN A 666 23.07 -14.92 15.83
CA ASN A 666 21.66 -14.92 15.47
C ASN A 666 20.94 -13.73 16.14
N PHE A 667 20.52 -12.74 15.35
CA PHE A 667 19.72 -11.58 15.76
C PHE A 667 18.29 -11.64 15.22
N SER A 668 17.79 -12.84 14.88
CA SER A 668 16.45 -12.98 14.33
C SER A 668 15.38 -12.40 15.25
N GLY A 669 14.56 -11.48 14.74
CA GLY A 669 13.55 -10.76 15.51
C GLY A 669 14.07 -9.84 16.61
N ALA A 670 15.39 -9.59 16.69
CA ALA A 670 15.98 -8.68 17.66
C ALA A 670 15.65 -7.21 17.34
N ARG A 671 15.57 -6.36 18.36
CA ARG A 671 15.43 -4.91 18.24
C ARG A 671 16.76 -4.22 18.40
N LEU A 672 17.22 -3.58 17.36
CA LEU A 672 18.46 -2.83 17.27
C LEU A 672 18.18 -1.33 16.99
N ALA A 673 16.97 -0.86 17.31
CA ALA A 673 16.57 0.53 17.05
C ALA A 673 17.52 1.52 17.74
N GLY A 674 18.12 2.43 16.97
CA GLY A 674 19.09 3.42 17.46
C GLY A 674 20.43 2.85 17.94
N ALA A 675 20.72 1.56 17.74
CA ALA A 675 21.98 0.94 18.14
C ALA A 675 23.15 1.47 17.29
N ASP A 676 24.35 1.55 17.89
CA ASP A 676 25.59 1.95 17.21
C ASP A 676 26.42 0.71 16.84
N LEU A 677 26.40 0.34 15.55
CA LEU A 677 27.14 -0.78 14.98
C LEU A 677 28.38 -0.32 14.20
N THR A 678 28.89 0.86 14.49
CA THR A 678 30.03 1.44 13.76
C THR A 678 31.23 0.49 13.77
N GLY A 679 31.70 0.06 12.58
CA GLY A 679 32.83 -0.85 12.42
C GLY A 679 32.61 -2.28 12.95
N ALA A 680 31.37 -2.67 13.22
CA ALA A 680 31.04 -4.01 13.71
C ALA A 680 31.18 -5.07 12.61
N ASN A 681 31.67 -6.26 12.98
CA ASN A 681 31.73 -7.45 12.13
C ASN A 681 30.46 -8.28 12.29
N PHE A 682 29.55 -8.19 11.32
CA PHE A 682 28.26 -8.92 11.25
C PHE A 682 28.26 -9.95 10.12
N ARG A 683 29.42 -10.54 9.79
CA ARG A 683 29.54 -11.53 8.72
C ARG A 683 28.77 -12.80 9.05
N GLY A 684 27.93 -13.25 8.10
CA GLY A 684 27.14 -14.47 8.25
C GLY A 684 26.04 -14.42 9.33
N VAL A 685 25.71 -13.25 9.85
CA VAL A 685 24.67 -13.06 10.87
C VAL A 685 23.29 -13.32 10.30
N ASP A 686 22.38 -13.89 11.10
CA ASP A 686 20.95 -13.92 10.79
C ASP A 686 20.25 -12.72 11.44
N LEU A 687 19.74 -11.80 10.59
CA LEU A 687 18.97 -10.62 10.92
C LEU A 687 17.49 -10.75 10.54
N THR A 688 17.02 -11.93 10.18
CA THR A 688 15.63 -12.11 9.73
C THR A 688 14.65 -11.45 10.70
N MET A 689 13.78 -10.56 10.20
CA MET A 689 12.81 -9.79 10.99
C MET A 689 13.42 -8.87 12.08
N ALA A 690 14.71 -8.57 12.06
CA ALA A 690 15.32 -7.62 13.00
C ALA A 690 14.86 -6.18 12.69
N ASP A 691 14.76 -5.34 13.73
CA ASP A 691 14.44 -3.92 13.64
C ASP A 691 15.69 -3.07 13.80
N LEU A 692 16.14 -2.42 12.74
CA LEU A 692 17.33 -1.57 12.65
C LEU A 692 16.98 -0.08 12.53
N MET A 693 15.76 0.34 12.87
CA MET A 693 15.31 1.73 12.71
C MET A 693 16.27 2.71 13.41
N GLY A 694 16.80 3.69 12.67
CA GLY A 694 17.70 4.71 13.19
C GLY A 694 19.08 4.21 13.66
N ALA A 695 19.45 2.94 13.35
CA ALA A 695 20.76 2.41 13.72
C ALA A 695 21.90 3.08 12.94
N LYS A 696 23.10 3.16 13.54
CA LYS A 696 24.33 3.64 12.89
C LYS A 696 25.12 2.43 12.40
N LEU A 697 25.32 2.33 11.08
CA LEU A 697 25.97 1.18 10.43
C LEU A 697 27.28 1.56 9.71
N VAL A 698 27.89 2.65 10.07
CA VAL A 698 29.12 3.15 9.45
C VAL A 698 30.22 2.10 9.52
N ARG A 699 30.81 1.70 8.39
CA ARG A 699 31.87 0.66 8.28
C ARG A 699 31.45 -0.74 8.77
N ALA A 700 30.18 -1.01 9.01
CA ALA A 700 29.74 -2.35 9.42
C ALA A 700 29.89 -3.34 8.25
N ASP A 701 30.26 -4.59 8.56
CA ASP A 701 30.43 -5.66 7.57
C ASP A 701 29.33 -6.73 7.73
N PHE A 702 28.33 -6.69 6.83
CA PHE A 702 27.23 -7.67 6.75
C PHE A 702 27.46 -8.71 5.63
N SER A 703 28.72 -8.95 5.25
CA SER A 703 29.02 -9.91 4.18
C SER A 703 28.48 -11.30 4.54
N GLY A 704 27.73 -11.91 3.60
CA GLY A 704 27.09 -13.20 3.80
C GLY A 704 25.92 -13.22 4.80
N ALA A 705 25.52 -12.09 5.38
CA ALA A 705 24.42 -12.02 6.32
C ALA A 705 23.06 -12.36 5.67
N ASN A 706 22.16 -12.94 6.46
CA ASN A 706 20.77 -13.14 6.09
C ASN A 706 19.92 -11.97 6.64
N ALA A 707 19.62 -11.00 5.81
CA ALA A 707 18.79 -9.84 6.12
C ALA A 707 17.54 -9.80 5.21
N ALA A 708 16.97 -10.97 4.88
CA ALA A 708 15.75 -11.06 4.10
C ALA A 708 14.56 -10.41 4.83
N GLU A 709 13.78 -9.60 4.10
CA GLU A 709 12.60 -8.86 4.57
C GLU A 709 12.90 -7.82 5.68
N VAL A 710 14.18 -7.51 5.94
CA VAL A 710 14.58 -6.48 6.90
C VAL A 710 14.25 -5.08 6.37
N LYS A 711 13.85 -4.19 7.28
CA LYS A 711 13.57 -2.78 7.00
C LYS A 711 14.70 -1.91 7.55
N PHE A 712 15.49 -1.33 6.64
CA PHE A 712 16.50 -0.32 6.95
C PHE A 712 15.84 1.05 6.83
N ILE A 713 15.36 1.61 7.96
CA ILE A 713 14.62 2.88 7.98
C ILE A 713 15.49 3.94 8.67
N GLU A 714 15.74 5.05 7.95
CA GLU A 714 16.53 6.20 8.47
C GLU A 714 17.89 5.79 9.05
N VAL A 715 18.48 4.74 8.46
CA VAL A 715 19.75 4.21 8.93
C VAL A 715 20.89 5.17 8.52
N ASN A 716 21.72 5.58 9.50
CA ASN A 716 22.86 6.42 9.21
C ASN A 716 24.08 5.57 8.81
N LEU A 717 24.53 5.74 7.57
CA LEU A 717 25.63 4.99 6.97
C LEU A 717 26.89 5.84 6.75
N LEU A 718 26.84 7.14 7.10
CA LEU A 718 27.98 8.05 6.97
C LEU A 718 28.48 8.50 8.35
N PRO A 719 29.79 8.80 8.47
CA PRO A 719 30.32 9.48 9.66
C PRO A 719 29.62 10.84 9.85
N ASN A 720 29.35 11.21 11.10
CA ASN A 720 28.78 12.52 11.42
C ASN A 720 29.63 13.66 10.80
N GLU A 721 28.94 14.61 10.13
CA GLU A 721 29.41 15.96 9.79
C GLU A 721 30.42 16.17 8.66
N ALA A 722 30.64 15.26 7.74
CA ALA A 722 31.21 15.68 6.47
C ALA A 722 30.09 16.30 5.60
N SER A 723 30.01 17.62 5.56
CA SER A 723 29.14 18.31 4.60
C SER A 723 29.57 17.93 3.17
N ALA A 724 28.62 17.85 2.23
CA ALA A 724 28.90 17.58 0.82
C ALA A 724 29.86 18.60 0.17
N ALA A 725 30.26 19.64 0.91
CA ALA A 725 31.18 20.69 0.46
C ALA A 725 32.65 20.32 0.64
N ASP A 726 33.02 19.31 1.44
CA ASP A 726 34.42 18.99 1.77
C ASP A 726 35.02 17.86 0.93
N MET A 727 34.33 17.40 -0.13
CA MET A 727 34.79 16.31 -1.00
C MET A 727 35.40 16.83 -2.31
N GLU A 728 36.35 17.75 -2.25
CA GLU A 728 37.26 18.08 -3.35
C GLU A 728 38.50 17.17 -3.28
N GLY A 729 38.39 15.95 -3.80
CA GLY A 729 39.54 15.05 -4.05
C GLY A 729 39.20 14.03 -5.16
N PRO A 730 40.21 13.37 -5.78
CA PRO A 730 39.97 12.33 -6.76
C PRO A 730 39.13 11.21 -6.12
N PRO A 731 38.26 10.52 -6.89
CA PRO A 731 37.29 9.58 -6.37
C PRO A 731 37.97 8.25 -5.98
N GLU A 732 38.67 8.25 -4.84
CA GLU A 732 38.94 6.99 -4.16
C GLU A 732 37.69 6.54 -3.45
N LEU A 733 37.31 5.25 -3.59
CA LEU A 733 36.18 4.63 -2.89
C LEU A 733 36.26 5.02 -1.41
N PRO A 734 35.19 5.56 -0.81
CA PRO A 734 35.27 5.97 0.59
C PRO A 734 35.67 4.77 1.44
N MET A 735 36.81 4.82 2.12
CA MET A 735 37.34 3.77 3.02
C MET A 735 36.38 3.42 4.18
N HIS A 736 35.15 3.92 4.12
CA HIS A 736 34.16 3.89 5.20
C HIS A 736 32.81 3.29 4.79
N ALA A 737 32.71 2.66 3.62
CA ALA A 737 31.46 2.12 3.12
C ALA A 737 31.02 0.86 3.87
N ILE A 738 29.71 0.70 4.02
CA ILE A 738 29.08 -0.53 4.53
C ILE A 738 29.22 -1.65 3.51
N LYS A 739 29.38 -2.90 3.98
CA LYS A 739 29.52 -4.08 3.13
C LYS A 739 28.34 -5.03 3.31
N PHE A 740 27.73 -5.41 2.19
CA PHE A 740 26.71 -6.44 2.05
C PHE A 740 27.12 -7.53 1.03
N VAL A 741 28.42 -7.78 0.90
CA VAL A 741 28.96 -8.72 -0.07
C VAL A 741 28.37 -10.12 0.12
N GLY A 742 27.71 -10.68 -0.90
CA GLY A 742 27.06 -11.99 -0.83
C GLY A 742 25.89 -12.07 0.16
N ALA A 743 25.40 -10.95 0.72
CA ALA A 743 24.30 -10.94 1.67
C ALA A 743 22.96 -11.28 1.01
N LYS A 744 22.07 -11.88 1.80
CA LYS A 744 20.68 -12.21 1.43
C LYS A 744 19.77 -11.06 1.85
N LEU A 745 19.33 -10.25 0.90
CA LEU A 745 18.50 -9.05 1.09
C LEU A 745 17.17 -9.15 0.32
N THR A 746 16.69 -10.36 0.07
CA THR A 746 15.43 -10.59 -0.66
C THR A 746 14.28 -9.87 0.02
N LYS A 747 13.54 -9.04 -0.74
CA LYS A 747 12.44 -8.19 -0.25
C LYS A 747 12.82 -7.20 0.87
N ALA A 748 14.10 -6.93 1.10
CA ALA A 748 14.52 -5.90 2.04
C ALA A 748 14.05 -4.50 1.58
N VAL A 749 13.78 -3.61 2.52
CA VAL A 749 13.35 -2.23 2.24
C VAL A 749 14.35 -1.25 2.83
N PHE A 750 14.91 -0.38 1.97
CA PHE A 750 15.75 0.74 2.38
C PHE A 750 14.94 2.02 2.20
N LEU A 751 14.62 2.68 3.31
CA LEU A 751 13.82 3.89 3.36
C LEU A 751 14.63 5.05 3.95
N ASN A 752 14.73 6.14 3.18
CA ASN A 752 15.39 7.36 3.66
C ASN A 752 16.87 7.13 4.07
N CYS A 753 17.57 6.29 3.30
CA CYS A 753 18.97 5.90 3.58
C CYS A 753 19.95 6.65 2.67
N ARG A 754 21.09 7.03 3.24
CA ARG A 754 22.24 7.53 2.48
C ARG A 754 23.34 6.49 2.48
N MET A 755 23.75 5.96 1.30
CA MET A 755 24.58 4.76 1.16
C MET A 755 25.73 4.95 0.15
N ASP A 756 26.41 6.10 0.17
CA ASP A 756 27.50 6.36 -0.75
C ASP A 756 28.60 5.30 -0.63
N GLY A 757 29.00 4.69 -1.74
CA GLY A 757 30.03 3.67 -1.84
C GLY A 757 29.66 2.30 -1.22
N ALA A 758 28.42 2.04 -0.81
CA ALA A 758 28.00 0.74 -0.26
C ALA A 758 28.32 -0.42 -1.22
N ASP A 759 28.80 -1.54 -0.68
CA ASP A 759 29.22 -2.70 -1.48
C ASP A 759 28.20 -3.86 -1.37
N PHE A 760 27.44 -4.07 -2.44
CA PHE A 760 26.48 -5.17 -2.61
C PHE A 760 26.98 -6.23 -3.62
N THR A 761 28.30 -6.35 -3.80
CA THR A 761 28.89 -7.36 -4.70
C THR A 761 28.32 -8.75 -4.38
N GLU A 762 27.80 -9.44 -5.42
CA GLU A 762 27.22 -10.79 -5.30
C GLU A 762 26.04 -10.93 -4.33
N ALA A 763 25.47 -9.82 -3.82
CA ALA A 763 24.31 -9.87 -2.93
C ALA A 763 23.03 -10.26 -3.68
N CYS A 764 22.06 -10.85 -2.95
CA CYS A 764 20.73 -11.16 -3.47
C CYS A 764 19.73 -10.10 -2.98
N LEU A 765 19.37 -9.15 -3.85
CA LEU A 765 18.39 -8.08 -3.61
C LEU A 765 17.06 -8.33 -4.37
N ASP A 766 16.72 -9.57 -4.67
CA ASP A 766 15.50 -9.90 -5.42
C ASP A 766 14.28 -9.32 -4.74
N LYS A 767 13.48 -8.54 -5.49
CA LYS A 767 12.27 -7.84 -5.00
C LYS A 767 12.52 -6.87 -3.84
N ALA A 768 13.76 -6.49 -3.57
CA ALA A 768 14.05 -5.44 -2.59
C ALA A 768 13.63 -4.07 -3.14
N THR A 769 13.43 -3.10 -2.24
CA THR A 769 12.92 -1.76 -2.60
C THR A 769 13.82 -0.68 -2.01
N PHE A 770 14.24 0.27 -2.85
CA PHE A 770 14.89 1.51 -2.44
C PHE A 770 13.87 2.65 -2.56
N LEU A 771 13.61 3.35 -1.46
CA LEU A 771 12.66 4.45 -1.36
C LEU A 771 13.37 5.68 -0.77
N THR A 772 13.50 6.75 -1.55
CA THR A 772 14.24 7.96 -1.16
C THR A 772 15.68 7.63 -0.72
N VAL A 773 16.37 6.81 -1.53
CA VAL A 773 17.78 6.43 -1.27
C VAL A 773 18.70 7.35 -2.04
N VAL A 774 19.71 7.88 -1.36
CA VAL A 774 20.81 8.63 -1.97
C VAL A 774 22.09 7.82 -1.81
N GLY A 775 22.74 7.47 -2.95
CA GLY A 775 23.94 6.66 -2.93
C GLY A 775 24.77 6.81 -4.20
N SER A 776 25.89 7.52 -4.11
CA SER A 776 26.86 7.62 -5.20
C SER A 776 27.84 6.45 -5.14
N GLN A 777 28.24 5.92 -6.31
CA GLN A 777 29.28 4.87 -6.43
C GLN A 777 28.93 3.54 -5.71
N ILE A 778 27.64 3.21 -5.53
CA ILE A 778 27.24 1.91 -4.98
C ILE A 778 27.68 0.80 -5.93
N ASN A 779 28.23 -0.29 -5.36
CA ASN A 779 28.70 -1.44 -6.12
C ASN A 779 27.68 -2.60 -6.04
N PHE A 780 26.99 -2.89 -7.16
CA PHE A 780 26.09 -4.03 -7.34
C PHE A 780 26.68 -5.09 -8.29
N SER A 781 28.00 -5.11 -8.47
CA SER A 781 28.59 -6.05 -9.42
C SER A 781 28.25 -7.50 -9.08
N ARG A 782 27.80 -8.25 -10.10
CA ARG A 782 27.33 -9.64 -10.00
C ARG A 782 26.21 -9.90 -9.00
N ALA A 783 25.49 -8.84 -8.52
CA ALA A 783 24.35 -8.99 -7.64
C ALA A 783 23.11 -9.52 -8.39
N SER A 784 22.22 -10.20 -7.68
CA SER A 784 20.87 -10.54 -8.15
C SER A 784 19.90 -9.44 -7.73
N LEU A 785 19.28 -8.79 -8.72
CA LEU A 785 18.37 -7.64 -8.58
C LEU A 785 17.03 -7.93 -9.28
N LYS A 786 16.58 -9.19 -9.36
CA LYS A 786 15.35 -9.57 -10.06
C LYS A 786 14.12 -8.93 -9.41
N GLY A 787 13.40 -8.13 -10.22
CA GLY A 787 12.23 -7.41 -9.72
C GLY A 787 12.55 -6.37 -8.65
N PHE A 788 13.81 -5.94 -8.54
CA PHE A 788 14.24 -4.84 -7.68
C PHE A 788 13.53 -3.54 -8.07
N CYS A 789 13.15 -2.72 -7.10
CA CYS A 789 12.40 -1.51 -7.34
C CYS A 789 13.07 -0.29 -6.71
N VAL A 790 13.37 0.71 -7.52
CA VAL A 790 13.82 2.04 -7.06
C VAL A 790 12.68 3.01 -7.27
N VAL A 791 12.26 3.68 -6.19
CA VAL A 791 11.17 4.67 -6.26
C VAL A 791 11.75 6.03 -6.63
N LYS A 792 10.99 6.80 -7.40
CA LYS A 792 11.32 8.16 -7.85
C LYS A 792 11.88 9.02 -6.70
N ASP A 793 12.81 9.91 -7.04
CA ASP A 793 13.60 10.77 -6.14
C ASP A 793 14.81 10.08 -5.47
N SER A 794 15.09 8.80 -5.78
CA SER A 794 16.35 8.17 -5.44
C SER A 794 17.47 8.54 -6.42
N GLN A 795 18.69 8.64 -5.94
CA GLN A 795 19.88 9.04 -6.70
C GLN A 795 20.96 7.97 -6.57
N LEU A 796 21.38 7.37 -7.70
CA LEU A 796 22.33 6.27 -7.76
C LEU A 796 23.43 6.51 -8.80
N GLN A 797 23.96 7.74 -8.83
CA GLN A 797 24.97 8.12 -9.80
C GLN A 797 26.24 7.27 -9.66
N ARG A 798 26.88 6.94 -10.80
CA ARG A 798 28.12 6.17 -10.87
C ARG A 798 28.01 4.77 -10.24
N ALA A 799 26.81 4.22 -10.11
CA ALA A 799 26.62 2.86 -9.58
C ALA A 799 27.21 1.82 -10.55
N ASN A 800 27.79 0.75 -10.00
CA ASN A 800 28.35 -0.35 -10.77
C ASN A 800 27.43 -1.58 -10.74
N PHE A 801 26.76 -1.86 -11.86
CA PHE A 801 25.90 -3.03 -12.07
C PHE A 801 26.58 -4.08 -12.98
N SER A 802 27.90 -4.06 -13.12
CA SER A 802 28.60 -4.99 -14.03
C SER A 802 28.29 -6.44 -13.71
N GLY A 803 27.77 -7.18 -14.70
CA GLY A 803 27.42 -8.59 -14.56
C GLY A 803 26.22 -8.86 -13.62
N ALA A 804 25.48 -7.85 -13.18
CA ALA A 804 24.30 -8.01 -12.34
C ALA A 804 23.13 -8.61 -13.13
N ASP A 805 22.29 -9.38 -12.45
CA ASP A 805 21.03 -9.89 -12.99
C ASP A 805 19.86 -9.00 -12.52
N MET A 806 19.42 -8.12 -13.44
CA MET A 806 18.39 -7.09 -13.20
C MET A 806 17.07 -7.41 -13.92
N GLU A 807 16.79 -8.68 -14.21
CA GLU A 807 15.55 -9.07 -14.90
C GLU A 807 14.31 -8.49 -14.22
N LYS A 808 13.47 -7.77 -14.97
CA LYS A 808 12.25 -7.11 -14.50
C LYS A 808 12.45 -6.08 -13.38
N ALA A 809 13.66 -5.56 -13.21
CA ALA A 809 13.90 -4.47 -12.25
C ALA A 809 13.28 -3.15 -12.75
N ASN A 810 12.90 -2.29 -11.81
CA ASN A 810 12.28 -0.98 -12.09
C ASN A 810 13.10 0.14 -11.45
N PHE A 811 13.69 1.00 -12.30
CA PHE A 811 14.47 2.19 -11.91
C PHE A 811 13.85 3.49 -12.45
N ARG A 812 12.62 3.46 -12.89
CA ARG A 812 11.98 4.58 -13.59
C ARG A 812 12.19 5.93 -12.88
N GLY A 813 12.74 6.91 -13.64
CA GLY A 813 12.98 8.28 -13.18
C GLY A 813 14.17 8.44 -12.23
N THR A 814 15.01 7.41 -12.08
CA THR A 814 16.22 7.44 -11.22
C THR A 814 17.38 8.14 -11.95
N ASP A 815 18.21 8.87 -11.19
CA ASP A 815 19.48 9.38 -11.70
C ASP A 815 20.56 8.31 -11.61
N LEU A 816 21.01 7.84 -12.80
CA LEU A 816 22.02 6.80 -13.03
C LEU A 816 23.17 7.32 -13.89
N HIS A 817 23.43 8.64 -13.84
CA HIS A 817 24.53 9.27 -14.57
C HIS A 817 25.87 8.56 -14.32
N LEU A 818 26.62 8.27 -15.41
CA LEU A 818 27.92 7.56 -15.38
C LEU A 818 27.86 6.14 -14.76
N SER A 819 26.69 5.51 -14.63
CA SER A 819 26.61 4.14 -14.11
C SER A 819 27.07 3.10 -15.13
N VAL A 820 27.54 1.94 -14.63
CA VAL A 820 28.13 0.87 -15.45
C VAL A 820 27.22 -0.36 -15.42
N PHE A 821 26.72 -0.78 -16.58
CA PHE A 821 25.86 -1.96 -16.80
C PHE A 821 26.55 -3.03 -17.67
N LYS A 822 27.87 -3.01 -17.77
CA LYS A 822 28.64 -3.93 -18.63
C LYS A 822 28.33 -5.38 -18.30
N ASN A 823 27.95 -6.19 -19.33
CA ASN A 823 27.56 -7.60 -19.20
C ASN A 823 26.34 -7.84 -18.26
N ALA A 824 25.57 -6.83 -17.89
CA ALA A 824 24.39 -7.01 -17.06
C ALA A 824 23.22 -7.63 -17.83
N ASN A 825 22.35 -8.39 -17.14
CA ASN A 825 21.07 -8.84 -17.66
C ASN A 825 19.99 -7.80 -17.31
N LEU A 826 19.56 -7.01 -18.28
CA LEU A 826 18.53 -5.96 -18.19
C LEU A 826 17.21 -6.39 -18.88
N SER A 827 16.99 -7.68 -19.10
CA SER A 827 15.81 -8.18 -19.81
C SER A 827 14.52 -7.76 -19.08
N ASN A 828 13.61 -7.12 -19.83
CA ASN A 828 12.34 -6.57 -19.29
C ASN A 828 12.51 -5.51 -18.18
N CYS A 829 13.67 -4.90 -18.04
CA CYS A 829 13.96 -3.83 -17.07
C CYS A 829 13.26 -2.53 -17.50
N ASP A 830 12.74 -1.72 -16.54
CA ASP A 830 12.23 -0.38 -16.81
C ASP A 830 13.21 0.69 -16.34
N LEU A 831 13.89 1.33 -17.31
CA LEU A 831 14.78 2.48 -17.16
C LEU A 831 14.15 3.75 -17.79
N SER A 832 12.83 3.78 -17.96
CA SER A 832 12.14 4.93 -18.53
C SER A 832 12.34 6.18 -17.67
N GLU A 833 12.46 7.34 -18.30
CA GLU A 833 12.66 8.65 -17.65
C GLU A 833 13.97 8.77 -16.84
N CYS A 834 14.86 7.76 -16.87
CA CYS A 834 16.15 7.81 -16.17
C CYS A 834 17.12 8.81 -16.79
N VAL A 835 18.01 9.39 -15.96
CA VAL A 835 19.20 10.09 -16.41
C VAL A 835 20.34 9.09 -16.56
N LEU A 836 20.69 8.72 -17.79
CA LEU A 836 21.70 7.71 -18.16
C LEU A 836 22.84 8.31 -18.98
N THR A 837 23.09 9.59 -18.80
CA THR A 837 24.16 10.28 -19.53
C THR A 837 25.52 9.62 -19.27
N SER A 838 26.23 9.30 -20.36
CA SER A 838 27.53 8.62 -20.32
C SER A 838 27.53 7.29 -19.54
N ALA A 839 26.41 6.57 -19.49
CA ALA A 839 26.34 5.24 -18.89
C ALA A 839 26.94 4.17 -19.84
N ASP A 840 27.61 3.15 -19.29
CA ASP A 840 28.25 2.06 -20.03
C ASP A 840 27.37 0.79 -20.02
N PHE A 841 26.74 0.47 -21.16
CA PHE A 841 25.91 -0.73 -21.38
C PHE A 841 26.61 -1.79 -22.28
N LYS A 842 27.90 -1.73 -22.42
CA LYS A 842 28.65 -2.67 -23.29
C LYS A 842 28.30 -4.11 -22.98
N LEU A 843 27.96 -4.87 -24.05
CA LEU A 843 27.69 -6.30 -23.98
C LEU A 843 26.47 -6.64 -23.03
N ALA A 844 25.62 -5.70 -22.68
CA ALA A 844 24.46 -5.94 -21.85
C ALA A 844 23.38 -6.75 -22.60
N ALA A 845 22.72 -7.67 -21.89
CA ALA A 845 21.52 -8.36 -22.39
C ALA A 845 20.29 -7.53 -22.00
N ALA A 846 19.75 -6.74 -22.94
CA ALA A 846 18.69 -5.75 -22.70
C ALA A 846 17.45 -6.00 -23.57
N THR A 847 17.05 -7.26 -23.73
CA THR A 847 15.87 -7.64 -24.51
C THR A 847 14.60 -7.08 -23.84
N ASN A 848 13.72 -6.46 -24.62
CA ASN A 848 12.48 -5.84 -24.13
C ASN A 848 12.68 -4.71 -23.10
N ILE A 849 13.86 -4.13 -22.99
CA ILE A 849 14.12 -3.03 -22.05
C ILE A 849 13.23 -1.81 -22.37
N GLN A 850 12.73 -1.15 -21.33
CA GLN A 850 12.00 0.10 -21.46
C GLN A 850 12.94 1.28 -21.18
N LEU A 851 13.14 2.15 -22.17
CA LEU A 851 13.99 3.35 -22.13
C LEU A 851 13.19 4.59 -22.57
N VAL A 852 11.88 4.57 -22.40
CA VAL A 852 11.00 5.64 -22.83
C VAL A 852 11.36 6.95 -22.15
N LYS A 853 11.64 8.02 -22.93
CA LYS A 853 12.09 9.34 -22.43
C LYS A 853 13.40 9.32 -21.64
N ALA A 854 14.17 8.24 -21.67
CA ALA A 854 15.47 8.21 -21.01
C ALA A 854 16.45 9.21 -21.64
N ASN A 855 17.29 9.82 -20.82
CA ASN A 855 18.40 10.65 -21.33
C ASN A 855 19.66 9.79 -21.48
N LEU A 856 19.90 9.31 -22.69
CA LEU A 856 21.01 8.43 -23.08
C LEU A 856 22.19 9.18 -23.68
N MET A 857 22.27 10.49 -23.55
CA MET A 857 23.30 11.31 -24.16
C MET A 857 24.70 10.79 -23.81
N GLY A 858 25.49 10.40 -24.86
CA GLY A 858 26.82 9.84 -24.69
C GLY A 858 26.88 8.44 -24.07
N ALA A 859 25.79 7.72 -23.93
CA ALA A 859 25.79 6.34 -23.43
C ALA A 859 26.38 5.35 -24.46
N ASP A 860 27.00 4.27 -24.01
CA ASP A 860 27.65 3.28 -24.84
C ASP A 860 26.97 1.90 -24.74
N PHE A 861 26.27 1.50 -25.81
CA PHE A 861 25.59 0.21 -25.95
C PHE A 861 26.35 -0.76 -26.86
N SER A 862 27.67 -0.53 -27.13
CA SER A 862 28.42 -1.36 -28.06
C SER A 862 28.31 -2.85 -27.74
N GLY A 863 27.91 -3.66 -28.73
CA GLY A 863 27.73 -5.10 -28.61
C GLY A 863 26.52 -5.54 -27.74
N ALA A 864 25.67 -4.62 -27.29
CA ALA A 864 24.51 -4.96 -26.46
C ALA A 864 23.37 -5.59 -27.29
N ASN A 865 22.54 -6.43 -26.64
CA ASN A 865 21.34 -6.99 -27.23
C ASN A 865 20.12 -6.19 -26.80
N LEU A 866 19.65 -5.28 -27.64
CA LEU A 866 18.47 -4.41 -27.48
C LEU A 866 17.29 -4.89 -28.31
N GLN A 867 17.16 -6.18 -28.57
CA GLN A 867 16.03 -6.75 -29.32
C GLN A 867 14.71 -6.36 -28.64
N GLN A 868 13.75 -5.82 -29.42
CA GLN A 868 12.45 -5.36 -28.95
C GLN A 868 12.52 -4.24 -27.86
N ALA A 869 13.65 -3.54 -27.75
CA ALA A 869 13.78 -2.42 -26.83
C ALA A 869 12.85 -1.26 -27.21
N ASN A 870 12.28 -0.60 -26.20
CA ASN A 870 11.46 0.58 -26.40
C ASN A 870 12.24 1.84 -26.01
N LEU A 871 12.73 2.58 -27.02
CA LEU A 871 13.49 3.83 -26.86
C LEU A 871 12.64 5.07 -27.22
N GLN A 872 11.31 4.95 -27.26
CA GLN A 872 10.45 6.07 -27.64
C GLN A 872 10.81 7.35 -26.86
N LYS A 873 10.96 8.47 -27.60
CA LYS A 873 11.27 9.80 -27.04
C LYS A 873 12.59 9.88 -26.24
N ALA A 874 13.44 8.88 -26.30
CA ALA A 874 14.76 8.94 -25.66
C ALA A 874 15.65 10.01 -26.32
N ASN A 875 16.51 10.64 -25.52
CA ASN A 875 17.57 11.51 -26.02
C ASN A 875 18.85 10.69 -26.22
N MET A 876 19.21 10.42 -27.48
CA MET A 876 20.32 9.55 -27.86
C MET A 876 21.46 10.32 -28.51
N VAL A 877 21.57 11.62 -28.34
CA VAL A 877 22.65 12.43 -28.88
C VAL A 877 24.00 11.89 -28.40
N GLY A 878 24.89 11.53 -29.32
CA GLY A 878 26.21 10.96 -29.01
C GLY A 878 26.19 9.52 -28.49
N THR A 879 25.05 8.82 -28.53
CA THR A 879 24.95 7.42 -28.10
C THR A 879 25.60 6.48 -29.09
N LEU A 880 26.34 5.48 -28.59
CA LEU A 880 27.01 4.47 -29.40
C LEU A 880 26.20 3.16 -29.41
N PHE A 881 25.70 2.77 -30.60
CA PHE A 881 25.02 1.47 -30.83
C PHE A 881 25.89 0.58 -31.75
N TRP A 882 27.20 0.66 -31.64
CA TRP A 882 28.14 -0.09 -32.48
C TRP A 882 27.94 -1.61 -32.27
N GLU A 883 27.75 -2.37 -33.36
CA GLU A 883 27.48 -3.81 -33.34
C GLU A 883 26.29 -4.28 -32.45
N CYS A 884 25.35 -3.42 -32.15
CA CYS A 884 24.16 -3.78 -31.36
C CYS A 884 23.15 -4.63 -32.12
N ASN A 885 22.44 -5.50 -31.42
CA ASN A 885 21.21 -6.09 -31.92
C ASN A 885 20.01 -5.20 -31.58
N LEU A 886 19.52 -4.44 -32.56
CA LEU A 886 18.35 -3.55 -32.43
C LEU A 886 17.10 -4.12 -33.15
N PHE A 887 17.06 -5.44 -33.40
CA PHE A 887 15.94 -6.06 -34.14
C PHE A 887 14.60 -5.76 -33.42
N MET A 888 13.63 -5.21 -34.18
CA MET A 888 12.32 -4.78 -33.68
C MET A 888 12.34 -3.70 -32.58
N ALA A 889 13.44 -2.99 -32.40
CA ALA A 889 13.50 -1.89 -31.44
C ALA A 889 12.67 -0.69 -31.93
N ASP A 890 12.03 0.01 -31.00
CA ASP A 890 11.19 1.17 -31.27
C ASP A 890 11.89 2.48 -30.90
N PHE A 891 12.21 3.29 -31.92
CA PHE A 891 12.88 4.60 -31.80
C PHE A 891 11.92 5.76 -32.09
N LEU A 892 10.63 5.57 -31.95
CA LEU A 892 9.64 6.59 -32.29
C LEU A 892 9.91 7.90 -31.53
N ARG A 893 9.97 9.03 -32.25
CA ARG A 893 10.14 10.38 -31.69
C ARG A 893 11.40 10.54 -30.81
N CYS A 894 12.40 9.69 -30.97
CA CYS A 894 13.67 9.87 -30.27
C CYS A 894 14.46 11.07 -30.84
N LYS A 895 15.33 11.67 -30.01
CA LYS A 895 16.28 12.70 -30.43
C LYS A 895 17.62 12.04 -30.70
N TYR A 896 18.18 12.25 -31.91
CA TYR A 896 19.51 11.83 -32.29
C TYR A 896 20.08 12.76 -33.35
N ASP A 897 21.37 12.80 -33.49
CA ASP A 897 22.09 13.61 -34.48
C ASP A 897 23.23 12.83 -35.17
N GLY A 898 24.09 13.54 -35.89
CA GLY A 898 25.23 12.95 -36.59
C GLY A 898 26.31 12.31 -35.69
N THR A 899 26.24 12.53 -34.37
CA THR A 899 27.17 11.94 -33.40
C THR A 899 26.65 10.59 -32.84
N THR A 900 25.39 10.22 -33.13
CA THR A 900 24.81 8.92 -32.76
C THR A 900 25.29 7.85 -33.76
N VAL A 901 25.91 6.80 -33.25
CA VAL A 901 26.61 5.75 -34.09
C VAL A 901 25.76 4.48 -34.13
N PHE A 902 25.43 4.01 -35.36
CA PHE A 902 24.73 2.73 -35.61
C PHE A 902 25.55 1.75 -36.45
N GLU A 903 26.85 1.94 -36.54
CA GLU A 903 27.73 1.12 -37.36
C GLU A 903 27.71 -0.34 -36.88
N GLY A 904 27.53 -1.30 -37.81
CA GLY A 904 27.43 -2.73 -37.48
C GLY A 904 26.15 -3.17 -36.80
N ALA A 905 25.22 -2.26 -36.44
CA ALA A 905 24.02 -2.61 -35.73
C ALA A 905 22.99 -3.33 -36.61
N ASN A 906 22.37 -4.40 -36.08
CA ASN A 906 21.21 -5.07 -36.69
C ASN A 906 19.93 -4.25 -36.45
N ARG A 907 19.48 -3.50 -37.46
CA ARG A 907 18.28 -2.66 -37.43
C ARG A 907 17.05 -3.27 -38.11
N GLY A 908 17.01 -4.59 -38.26
CA GLY A 908 15.86 -5.27 -38.90
C GLY A 908 14.55 -4.97 -38.19
N LYS A 909 13.53 -4.54 -38.96
CA LYS A 909 12.18 -4.20 -38.44
C LYS A 909 12.15 -3.12 -37.34
N THR A 910 13.14 -2.24 -37.26
CA THR A 910 13.13 -1.10 -36.34
C THR A 910 12.12 -0.03 -36.78
N LEU A 911 11.46 0.60 -35.82
CA LEU A 911 10.59 1.77 -36.05
C LEU A 911 11.45 3.03 -35.79
N LEU A 912 12.02 3.60 -36.83
CA LEU A 912 12.88 4.79 -36.72
C LEU A 912 12.22 5.97 -37.42
N ARG A 913 11.60 6.87 -36.64
CA ARG A 913 11.08 8.16 -37.12
C ARG A 913 11.66 9.28 -36.27
N LYS A 914 12.29 10.29 -36.91
CA LYS A 914 12.79 11.48 -36.21
C LYS A 914 11.62 12.24 -35.56
N SER A 915 11.85 12.79 -34.38
CA SER A 915 10.97 13.86 -33.87
C SER A 915 11.05 15.07 -34.83
N VAL A 916 9.92 15.55 -35.26
CA VAL A 916 9.81 16.80 -36.06
C VAL A 916 10.20 17.97 -35.21
#